data_02de6ef6969afda5b73916eb9cc250ab
#
_entry.id   02de6ef6969afda5b73916eb9cc250ab
#
_cell.length_a   1.000
_cell.length_b   1.000
_cell.length_c   1.000
_cell.angle_alpha   90.00
_cell.angle_beta   90.00
_cell.angle_gamma   90.00
#
_symmetry.space_group_name_H-M   'P 1'
#
loop_
_entity.id
_entity.type
_entity.pdbx_description
1 polymer ?
#
loop_
_entity_poly.entity_id
_entity_poly.type
_entity_poly.pdbx_seq_one_letter_code
_entity_poly.pdbx_strand_id
1 'polypeptide(L)'
;MEKTYNPKDFEDRLYKEWEQSGCFRAERDDSKVPFTVMMPPPNITGQLHMGHAMDETLQDTVIRFKRMQGYCALWLPGTDHASIATEVKVVEQVKAEGLSKESLGREGFLKRVWDWKDKYNNRIVCQLKKLGSSCDWSRLTFTMDAKCSKAVREVFVNLYNKNLIYRGSRIINWCPCCKTALSDAEVEYSEENGYFWHINYPVEGENVALEVATTRPETMFGDTAVAVNPKDKRYKHLIGKNVILPVVNKAIPIVGDAHADMEFGTGCVKITPAHDPNDFEVGLRHNLPVVKVMNDDGTMNSLAGKYAGFDRYECRKRLVEDLKESGALVKIEPHAHNVGHCYRCGSTVEPIVSKQWFVKMEGLARPAIDAVTDKKISFVPERFAKTYYNWMENVKDWCISRQLWWGHRIPVWYCQDCGKEICLKEDPEVCPICGSKNLSQDEDVLDTWFSAALWPFSTLGFPDDTSDLEYFYPTDVLVTGYDIIFFWVARMIFSGLEHMRKVPFRDVLIHGLVRDEKGRKMSKSLGNGVDPLEVIDKYGADSLRFSLLQGVAPGNDTRYSDAKVEACRNFMNKIWNASRFVISNCEGKKIKPISEVKLSSADKWIISRLQATIRDVTLTLNKFEFGIACQILYDFMWSDFCDWYIELVKPALKSTDAAKSDGALAVLVFVLDNVLRLLHPFIPFITDEIYRNLPNTEGTIMLKEFPRYNSRLAYKKDAVAFAGVMDIIKAVRAAKTELDCPPSRKVSLYIITDGKRLISANSDSILKLAGAKDIHFIQSAEEAGENAVAKVLGSSTVFIPMGDLVDLDKEKARLEGELEKVTDEIRRADGKLQNNGFVSKAPKKLVDEERAKLNKYIEMREKILNQLKNLK
;
A
#
# COMPACT_ATOMS: atom_id res chain seq x y z
N MET A 1 -29.36 22.23 0.94
CA MET A 1 -28.51 21.17 1.59
C MET A 1 -29.08 20.78 2.95
N GLU A 2 -29.03 19.47 3.28
CA GLU A 2 -29.47 18.93 4.57
C GLU A 2 -28.68 19.53 5.75
N LYS A 3 -29.33 19.57 6.93
CA LYS A 3 -28.71 20.16 8.13
C LYS A 3 -27.50 19.36 8.62
N THR A 4 -27.54 18.05 8.49
CA THR A 4 -26.54 17.09 8.97
C THR A 4 -25.89 16.39 7.80
N TYR A 5 -24.57 16.22 7.84
CA TYR A 5 -23.86 15.40 6.88
C TYR A 5 -24.19 13.92 7.10
N ASN A 6 -24.77 13.29 6.10
CA ASN A 6 -24.99 11.85 6.08
C ASN A 6 -24.65 11.30 4.68
N PRO A 7 -23.56 10.55 4.52
CA PRO A 7 -23.12 10.06 3.22
C PRO A 7 -24.14 9.12 2.54
N LYS A 8 -24.94 8.40 3.33
CA LYS A 8 -25.96 7.48 2.81
C LYS A 8 -27.06 8.16 2.01
N ASP A 9 -27.25 9.47 2.19
CA ASP A 9 -28.31 10.22 1.51
C ASP A 9 -27.97 10.51 0.04
N PHE A 10 -26.68 10.42 -0.35
CA PHE A 10 -26.25 10.83 -1.68
C PHE A 10 -25.22 9.93 -2.36
N GLU A 11 -24.40 9.14 -1.65
CA GLU A 11 -23.32 8.38 -2.27
C GLU A 11 -23.85 7.42 -3.35
N ASP A 12 -24.85 6.60 -3.06
CA ASP A 12 -25.42 5.64 -4.01
C ASP A 12 -26.10 6.32 -5.19
N ARG A 13 -26.79 7.42 -4.94
CA ARG A 13 -27.47 8.21 -5.97
C ARG A 13 -26.46 8.82 -6.93
N LEU A 14 -25.44 9.49 -6.40
CA LEU A 14 -24.41 10.13 -7.20
C LEU A 14 -23.62 9.13 -8.04
N TYR A 15 -23.23 7.99 -7.46
CA TYR A 15 -22.51 6.98 -8.22
C TYR A 15 -23.30 6.45 -9.41
N LYS A 16 -24.59 6.17 -9.19
CA LYS A 16 -25.48 5.71 -10.26
C LYS A 16 -25.65 6.77 -11.35
N GLU A 17 -25.77 8.03 -10.98
CA GLU A 17 -25.87 9.16 -11.92
C GLU A 17 -24.59 9.31 -12.73
N TRP A 18 -23.39 9.22 -12.11
CA TRP A 18 -22.12 9.28 -12.81
C TRP A 18 -21.96 8.13 -13.81
N GLU A 19 -22.30 6.90 -13.42
CA GLU A 19 -22.22 5.73 -14.30
C GLU A 19 -23.19 5.87 -15.48
N GLN A 20 -24.42 6.26 -15.23
CA GLN A 20 -25.45 6.42 -16.28
C GLN A 20 -25.16 7.57 -17.25
N SER A 21 -24.55 8.64 -16.77
CA SER A 21 -24.16 9.79 -17.63
C SER A 21 -22.91 9.53 -18.47
N GLY A 22 -22.23 8.38 -18.26
CA GLY A 22 -21.03 8.03 -19.02
C GLY A 22 -19.79 8.83 -18.64
N CYS A 23 -19.76 9.52 -17.48
CA CYS A 23 -18.62 10.31 -17.03
C CYS A 23 -17.31 9.51 -16.88
N PHE A 24 -17.39 8.18 -16.77
CA PHE A 24 -16.22 7.31 -16.61
C PHE A 24 -15.66 6.81 -17.92
N ARG A 25 -16.42 6.91 -19.03
CA ARG A 25 -16.00 6.40 -20.33
C ARG A 25 -14.88 7.23 -20.91
N ALA A 26 -13.89 6.54 -21.46
CA ALA A 26 -12.80 7.15 -22.19
C ALA A 26 -12.91 6.73 -23.67
N GLU A 27 -13.48 7.59 -24.47
CA GLU A 27 -13.55 7.39 -25.92
C GLU A 27 -12.36 8.10 -26.57
N ARG A 28 -11.78 7.46 -27.60
CA ARG A 28 -10.68 8.05 -28.35
C ARG A 28 -11.08 9.45 -28.85
N ASP A 29 -10.27 10.41 -28.49
CA ASP A 29 -10.41 11.81 -28.88
C ASP A 29 -9.03 12.33 -29.24
N ASP A 30 -8.75 12.40 -30.54
CA ASP A 30 -7.42 12.79 -31.07
C ASP A 30 -7.04 14.26 -30.74
N SER A 31 -8.01 15.05 -30.22
CA SER A 31 -7.75 16.40 -29.68
C SER A 31 -7.21 16.39 -28.25
N LYS A 32 -7.27 15.26 -27.57
CA LYS A 32 -6.82 15.09 -26.17
C LYS A 32 -5.62 14.15 -26.09
N VAL A 33 -4.82 14.36 -25.07
CA VAL A 33 -3.73 13.44 -24.74
C VAL A 33 -4.32 12.26 -23.95
N PRO A 34 -4.08 10.99 -24.34
CA PRO A 34 -4.50 9.84 -23.56
C PRO A 34 -3.74 9.79 -22.22
N PHE A 35 -4.41 9.29 -21.19
CA PHE A 35 -3.80 8.95 -19.92
C PHE A 35 -4.45 7.67 -19.41
N THR A 36 -3.66 6.61 -19.29
CA THR A 36 -4.18 5.27 -19.04
C THR A 36 -3.61 4.67 -17.76
N VAL A 37 -4.50 4.18 -16.92
CA VAL A 37 -4.17 3.36 -15.75
C VAL A 37 -4.85 2.01 -15.89
N MET A 38 -4.08 0.93 -15.69
CA MET A 38 -4.59 -0.43 -15.65
C MET A 38 -4.76 -0.86 -14.20
N MET A 39 -5.97 -1.20 -13.82
CA MET A 39 -6.24 -1.74 -12.50
C MET A 39 -5.50 -3.07 -12.33
N PRO A 40 -4.73 -3.28 -11.25
CA PRO A 40 -4.32 -4.63 -10.86
C PRO A 40 -5.56 -5.49 -10.68
N PRO A 41 -5.81 -6.50 -11.54
CA PRO A 41 -7.08 -7.20 -11.50
C PRO A 41 -7.20 -8.00 -10.21
N PRO A 42 -8.15 -7.68 -9.30
CA PRO A 42 -8.29 -8.43 -8.07
C PRO A 42 -8.62 -9.90 -8.31
N ASN A 43 -8.01 -10.78 -7.53
CA ASN A 43 -8.24 -12.22 -7.58
C ASN A 43 -9.67 -12.56 -7.12
N ILE A 44 -10.38 -13.39 -7.89
CA ILE A 44 -11.73 -13.87 -7.53
C ILE A 44 -11.75 -14.87 -6.37
N THR A 45 -10.75 -14.84 -5.50
CA THR A 45 -10.63 -15.73 -4.31
C THR A 45 -11.49 -15.31 -3.13
N GLY A 46 -12.13 -14.16 -3.22
CA GLY A 46 -12.99 -13.61 -2.18
C GLY A 46 -13.26 -12.12 -2.37
N GLN A 47 -13.80 -11.50 -1.34
CA GLN A 47 -14.05 -10.05 -1.32
C GLN A 47 -12.77 -9.24 -1.16
N LEU A 48 -12.82 -7.95 -1.55
CA LEU A 48 -11.74 -6.99 -1.37
C LEU A 48 -11.48 -6.71 0.12
N HIS A 49 -10.27 -6.31 0.44
CA HIS A 49 -9.82 -5.89 1.77
C HIS A 49 -9.20 -4.47 1.71
N MET A 50 -8.77 -3.94 2.86
CA MET A 50 -8.23 -2.57 2.96
C MET A 50 -7.02 -2.30 2.06
N GLY A 51 -6.21 -3.31 1.75
CA GLY A 51 -5.10 -3.16 0.80
C GLY A 51 -5.60 -2.81 -0.60
N HIS A 52 -6.65 -3.49 -1.08
CA HIS A 52 -7.28 -3.14 -2.35
C HIS A 52 -7.93 -1.75 -2.30
N ALA A 53 -8.62 -1.42 -1.19
CA ALA A 53 -9.24 -0.09 -1.06
C ALA A 53 -8.21 1.04 -1.14
N MET A 54 -6.99 0.82 -0.61
CA MET A 54 -5.88 1.76 -0.74
C MET A 54 -5.39 1.87 -2.18
N ASP A 55 -5.09 0.74 -2.82
CA ASP A 55 -4.62 0.66 -4.19
C ASP A 55 -5.59 1.36 -5.16
N GLU A 56 -6.86 1.01 -5.07
CA GLU A 56 -7.93 1.58 -5.91
C GLU A 56 -8.16 3.08 -5.64
N THR A 57 -8.02 3.52 -4.38
CA THR A 57 -8.15 4.95 -4.04
C THR A 57 -7.00 5.77 -4.64
N LEU A 58 -5.79 5.22 -4.67
CA LEU A 58 -4.62 5.87 -5.30
C LEU A 58 -4.87 6.04 -6.80
N GLN A 59 -5.28 4.97 -7.48
CA GLN A 59 -5.56 4.98 -8.92
C GLN A 59 -6.68 5.96 -9.27
N ASP A 60 -7.80 5.92 -8.54
CA ASP A 60 -8.94 6.80 -8.77
C ASP A 60 -8.58 8.27 -8.58
N THR A 61 -7.75 8.57 -7.58
CA THR A 61 -7.25 9.93 -7.34
C THR A 61 -6.45 10.45 -8.55
N VAL A 62 -5.57 9.62 -9.10
CA VAL A 62 -4.80 9.96 -10.31
C VAL A 62 -5.72 10.18 -11.50
N ILE A 63 -6.63 9.25 -11.74
CA ILE A 63 -7.56 9.29 -12.90
C ILE A 63 -8.47 10.52 -12.82
N ARG A 64 -9.08 10.83 -11.67
CA ARG A 64 -9.92 12.01 -11.50
C ARG A 64 -9.12 13.28 -11.71
N PHE A 65 -7.93 13.38 -11.15
CA PHE A 65 -7.03 14.51 -11.37
C PHE A 65 -6.73 14.72 -12.85
N LYS A 66 -6.33 13.67 -13.58
CA LYS A 66 -6.00 13.76 -15.01
C LYS A 66 -7.22 14.05 -15.87
N ARG A 67 -8.37 13.45 -15.56
CA ARG A 67 -9.65 13.76 -16.24
C ARG A 67 -10.00 15.24 -16.10
N MET A 68 -9.90 15.80 -14.90
CA MET A 68 -10.13 17.23 -14.65
C MET A 68 -9.07 18.13 -15.29
N GLN A 69 -7.87 17.61 -15.59
CA GLN A 69 -6.85 18.33 -16.38
C GLN A 69 -7.11 18.32 -17.89
N GLY A 70 -8.16 17.62 -18.36
CA GLY A 70 -8.55 17.57 -19.77
C GLY A 70 -7.95 16.40 -20.56
N TYR A 71 -7.27 15.45 -19.92
CA TYR A 71 -6.82 14.23 -20.58
C TYR A 71 -8.00 13.33 -20.96
N CYS A 72 -7.81 12.51 -22.01
CA CYS A 72 -8.66 11.34 -22.25
C CYS A 72 -8.20 10.24 -21.27
N ALA A 73 -8.78 10.25 -20.07
CA ALA A 73 -8.32 9.44 -18.96
C ALA A 73 -9.07 8.11 -18.90
N LEU A 74 -8.39 7.01 -19.24
CA LEU A 74 -8.88 5.64 -19.15
C LEU A 74 -8.40 4.98 -17.86
N TRP A 75 -9.34 4.53 -17.04
CA TRP A 75 -9.08 3.55 -15.99
C TRP A 75 -9.78 2.24 -16.31
N LEU A 76 -9.00 1.25 -16.73
CA LEU A 76 -9.52 -0.04 -17.18
C LEU A 76 -9.65 -1.00 -16.01
N PRO A 77 -10.89 -1.43 -15.66
CA PRO A 77 -11.14 -2.37 -14.58
C PRO A 77 -11.06 -3.82 -15.02
N GLY A 78 -10.76 -4.71 -14.09
CA GLY A 78 -10.83 -6.15 -14.34
C GLY A 78 -10.74 -6.99 -13.12
N THR A 79 -10.77 -8.34 -13.33
CA THR A 79 -10.58 -9.35 -12.29
C THR A 79 -9.71 -10.49 -12.82
N ASP A 80 -8.96 -11.14 -11.92
CA ASP A 80 -8.07 -12.24 -12.26
C ASP A 80 -8.63 -13.60 -11.83
N HIS A 81 -8.46 -14.60 -12.70
CA HIS A 81 -8.88 -15.97 -12.45
C HIS A 81 -8.07 -16.66 -11.34
N ALA A 82 -6.84 -16.20 -11.07
CA ALA A 82 -5.99 -16.63 -9.95
C ALA A 82 -5.90 -18.16 -9.79
N SER A 83 -5.51 -18.86 -10.85
CA SER A 83 -5.57 -20.30 -11.03
C SER A 83 -5.49 -21.16 -9.75
N ILE A 84 -4.32 -21.29 -9.12
CA ILE A 84 -4.13 -22.10 -7.89
C ILE A 84 -5.05 -21.63 -6.77
N ALA A 85 -5.10 -20.32 -6.53
CA ALA A 85 -5.80 -19.78 -5.38
C ALA A 85 -7.32 -19.95 -5.45
N THR A 86 -7.89 -19.81 -6.64
CA THR A 86 -9.32 -20.03 -6.90
C THR A 86 -9.66 -21.52 -6.85
N GLU A 87 -8.83 -22.36 -7.48
CA GLU A 87 -9.06 -23.81 -7.45
C GLU A 87 -9.06 -24.35 -6.01
N VAL A 88 -8.10 -23.95 -5.17
CA VAL A 88 -8.06 -24.34 -3.75
C VAL A 88 -9.34 -23.94 -3.02
N LYS A 89 -9.86 -22.72 -3.24
CA LYS A 89 -11.10 -22.27 -2.59
C LYS A 89 -12.34 -23.06 -3.03
N VAL A 90 -12.42 -23.39 -4.31
CA VAL A 90 -13.54 -24.20 -4.80
C VAL A 90 -13.42 -25.66 -4.34
N VAL A 91 -12.19 -26.21 -4.27
CA VAL A 91 -11.96 -27.55 -3.68
C VAL A 91 -12.37 -27.58 -2.20
N GLU A 92 -12.03 -26.55 -1.41
CA GLU A 92 -12.49 -26.42 -0.01
C GLU A 92 -14.02 -26.43 0.07
N GLN A 93 -14.71 -25.67 -0.80
CA GLN A 93 -16.17 -25.65 -0.85
C GLN A 93 -16.76 -27.00 -1.22
N VAL A 94 -16.25 -27.65 -2.27
CA VAL A 94 -16.69 -28.95 -2.74
C VAL A 94 -16.50 -30.03 -1.65
N LYS A 95 -15.38 -29.98 -0.92
CA LYS A 95 -15.14 -30.88 0.23
C LYS A 95 -16.13 -30.65 1.38
N ALA A 96 -16.49 -29.38 1.66
CA ALA A 96 -17.49 -29.07 2.67
C ALA A 96 -18.89 -29.61 2.31
N GLU A 97 -19.18 -29.80 1.00
CA GLU A 97 -20.39 -30.44 0.49
C GLU A 97 -20.30 -32.00 0.52
N GLY A 98 -19.17 -32.57 0.95
CA GLY A 98 -18.94 -34.03 1.01
C GLY A 98 -18.56 -34.64 -0.35
N LEU A 99 -18.15 -33.80 -1.33
CA LEU A 99 -17.74 -34.21 -2.66
C LEU A 99 -16.22 -34.06 -2.85
N SER A 100 -15.67 -34.62 -3.92
CA SER A 100 -14.30 -34.41 -4.32
C SER A 100 -14.22 -33.86 -5.74
N LYS A 101 -13.11 -33.21 -6.09
CA LYS A 101 -12.83 -32.72 -7.43
C LYS A 101 -12.93 -33.85 -8.45
N GLU A 102 -12.36 -35.02 -8.11
CA GLU A 102 -12.32 -36.21 -8.94
C GLU A 102 -13.73 -36.78 -9.16
N SER A 103 -14.58 -36.78 -8.12
CA SER A 103 -15.97 -37.28 -8.21
C SER A 103 -16.85 -36.43 -9.15
N LEU A 104 -16.55 -35.14 -9.27
CA LEU A 104 -17.26 -34.22 -10.17
C LEU A 104 -16.78 -34.33 -11.63
N GLY A 105 -15.57 -34.85 -11.83
CA GLY A 105 -14.90 -34.78 -13.11
C GLY A 105 -14.54 -33.34 -13.54
N ARG A 106 -13.74 -33.20 -14.60
CA ARG A 106 -13.23 -31.88 -15.03
C ARG A 106 -14.36 -30.89 -15.39
N GLU A 107 -15.34 -31.33 -16.16
CA GLU A 107 -16.44 -30.45 -16.59
C GLU A 107 -17.33 -30.00 -15.40
N GLY A 108 -17.69 -30.94 -14.52
CA GLY A 108 -18.50 -30.64 -13.35
C GLY A 108 -17.78 -29.70 -12.38
N PHE A 109 -16.50 -29.91 -12.17
CA PHE A 109 -15.68 -29.02 -11.36
C PHE A 109 -15.54 -27.63 -11.95
N LEU A 110 -15.22 -27.53 -13.26
CA LEU A 110 -15.11 -26.23 -13.94
C LEU A 110 -16.41 -25.44 -13.88
N LYS A 111 -17.58 -26.09 -14.00
CA LYS A 111 -18.85 -25.40 -13.81
C LYS A 111 -18.95 -24.73 -12.42
N ARG A 112 -18.53 -25.41 -11.37
CA ARG A 112 -18.49 -24.84 -10.00
C ARG A 112 -17.54 -23.64 -9.90
N VAL A 113 -16.42 -23.69 -10.61
CA VAL A 113 -15.47 -22.57 -10.62
C VAL A 113 -16.02 -21.36 -11.35
N TRP A 114 -16.75 -21.57 -12.46
CA TRP A 114 -17.42 -20.47 -13.18
C TRP A 114 -18.54 -19.83 -12.33
N ASP A 115 -19.35 -20.63 -11.61
CA ASP A 115 -20.35 -20.12 -10.67
C ASP A 115 -19.69 -19.30 -9.54
N TRP A 116 -18.54 -19.78 -9.02
CA TRP A 116 -17.72 -19.06 -8.05
C TRP A 116 -17.22 -17.72 -8.59
N LYS A 117 -16.67 -17.73 -9.81
CA LYS A 117 -16.20 -16.52 -10.52
C LYS A 117 -17.32 -15.50 -10.62
N ASP A 118 -18.50 -15.87 -11.08
CA ASP A 118 -19.61 -14.92 -11.23
C ASP A 118 -20.02 -14.29 -9.90
N LYS A 119 -20.10 -15.10 -8.85
CA LYS A 119 -20.39 -14.61 -7.49
C LYS A 119 -19.38 -13.56 -7.01
N TYR A 120 -18.08 -13.87 -7.08
CA TYR A 120 -17.06 -12.99 -6.52
C TYR A 120 -16.70 -11.83 -7.42
N ASN A 121 -16.76 -11.99 -8.74
CA ASN A 121 -16.63 -10.89 -9.69
C ASN A 121 -17.69 -9.80 -9.41
N ASN A 122 -18.96 -10.20 -9.28
CA ASN A 122 -20.04 -9.26 -8.96
C ASN A 122 -19.84 -8.60 -7.59
N ARG A 123 -19.35 -9.34 -6.59
CA ARG A 123 -19.05 -8.79 -5.27
C ARG A 123 -17.93 -7.75 -5.33
N ILE A 124 -16.85 -8.04 -6.04
CA ILE A 124 -15.70 -7.13 -6.24
C ILE A 124 -16.15 -5.85 -6.94
N VAL A 125 -16.88 -5.96 -8.05
CA VAL A 125 -17.40 -4.79 -8.77
C VAL A 125 -18.30 -3.93 -7.89
N CYS A 126 -19.16 -4.56 -7.07
CA CYS A 126 -19.98 -3.83 -6.11
C CYS A 126 -19.15 -3.06 -5.08
N GLN A 127 -18.09 -3.70 -4.54
CA GLN A 127 -17.20 -3.04 -3.57
C GLN A 127 -16.45 -1.86 -4.20
N LEU A 128 -15.97 -1.99 -5.43
CA LEU A 128 -15.32 -0.91 -6.17
C LEU A 128 -16.26 0.26 -6.42
N LYS A 129 -17.50 -0.01 -6.83
CA LYS A 129 -18.52 1.02 -7.04
C LYS A 129 -18.87 1.75 -5.74
N LYS A 130 -18.99 1.05 -4.63
CA LYS A 130 -19.22 1.63 -3.30
C LYS A 130 -18.05 2.48 -2.81
N LEU A 131 -16.81 2.12 -3.16
CA LEU A 131 -15.62 2.92 -2.88
C LEU A 131 -15.58 4.21 -3.72
N GLY A 132 -16.37 4.30 -4.79
CA GLY A 132 -16.42 5.45 -5.68
C GLY A 132 -15.47 5.36 -6.87
N SER A 133 -14.98 4.17 -7.21
CA SER A 133 -14.03 3.97 -8.31
C SER A 133 -14.61 4.40 -9.65
N SER A 134 -13.94 5.33 -10.33
CA SER A 134 -14.41 5.94 -11.59
C SER A 134 -13.87 5.21 -12.83
N CYS A 135 -13.97 3.87 -12.80
CA CYS A 135 -13.52 3.00 -13.88
C CYS A 135 -14.42 3.08 -15.11
N ASP A 136 -13.87 2.83 -16.27
CA ASP A 136 -14.67 2.59 -17.47
C ASP A 136 -15.25 1.17 -17.45
N TRP A 137 -16.42 1.02 -16.86
CA TRP A 137 -17.10 -0.26 -16.69
C TRP A 137 -17.51 -0.92 -18.01
N SER A 138 -17.54 -0.17 -19.12
CA SER A 138 -17.81 -0.76 -20.44
C SER A 138 -16.65 -1.63 -20.93
N ARG A 139 -15.46 -1.47 -20.34
CA ARG A 139 -14.23 -2.22 -20.60
C ARG A 139 -13.89 -3.23 -19.50
N LEU A 140 -14.83 -3.51 -18.58
CA LEU A 140 -14.60 -4.54 -17.56
C LEU A 140 -14.14 -5.84 -18.19
N THR A 141 -12.99 -6.33 -17.77
CA THR A 141 -12.32 -7.48 -18.37
C THR A 141 -11.98 -8.54 -17.31
N PHE A 142 -12.20 -9.79 -17.63
CA PHE A 142 -11.73 -10.94 -16.87
C PHE A 142 -10.57 -11.62 -17.58
N THR A 143 -9.53 -12.02 -16.89
CA THR A 143 -8.31 -12.57 -17.50
C THR A 143 -8.52 -13.82 -18.38
N MET A 144 -9.66 -14.50 -18.24
CA MET A 144 -10.04 -15.62 -19.13
C MET A 144 -11.14 -15.26 -20.14
N ASP A 145 -11.45 -13.99 -20.35
CA ASP A 145 -12.32 -13.57 -21.44
C ASP A 145 -11.74 -13.93 -22.80
N ALA A 146 -12.58 -14.03 -23.81
CA ALA A 146 -12.19 -14.47 -25.17
C ALA A 146 -11.01 -13.65 -25.73
N LYS A 147 -11.03 -12.31 -25.56
CA LYS A 147 -9.93 -11.44 -26.01
C LYS A 147 -8.60 -11.73 -25.30
N CYS A 148 -8.64 -11.92 -23.97
CA CYS A 148 -7.44 -12.25 -23.19
C CYS A 148 -6.95 -13.66 -23.50
N SER A 149 -7.84 -14.63 -23.68
CA SER A 149 -7.50 -16.00 -24.09
C SER A 149 -6.85 -16.05 -25.46
N LYS A 150 -7.34 -15.23 -26.42
CA LYS A 150 -6.72 -15.07 -27.74
C LYS A 150 -5.29 -14.53 -27.62
N ALA A 151 -5.09 -13.51 -26.80
CA ALA A 151 -3.77 -12.93 -26.53
C ALA A 151 -2.81 -13.95 -25.90
N VAL A 152 -3.27 -14.74 -24.94
CA VAL A 152 -2.48 -15.78 -24.28
C VAL A 152 -2.01 -16.84 -25.29
N ARG A 153 -2.91 -17.32 -26.16
CA ARG A 153 -2.55 -18.29 -27.21
C ARG A 153 -1.57 -17.70 -28.22
N GLU A 154 -1.79 -16.45 -28.65
CA GLU A 154 -0.88 -15.75 -29.56
C GLU A 154 0.53 -15.69 -29.00
N VAL A 155 0.65 -15.23 -27.72
CA VAL A 155 1.92 -15.07 -27.03
C VAL A 155 2.61 -16.44 -26.85
N PHE A 156 1.88 -17.46 -26.41
CA PHE A 156 2.45 -18.78 -26.20
C PHE A 156 3.04 -19.35 -27.49
N VAL A 157 2.24 -19.36 -28.58
CA VAL A 157 2.66 -19.89 -29.89
C VAL A 157 3.83 -19.10 -30.47
N ASN A 158 3.83 -17.79 -30.31
CA ASN A 158 4.93 -16.92 -30.75
C ASN A 158 6.24 -17.24 -30.02
N LEU A 159 6.19 -17.34 -28.67
CA LEU A 159 7.38 -17.72 -27.88
C LEU A 159 7.85 -19.15 -28.19
N TYR A 160 6.92 -20.08 -28.39
CA TYR A 160 7.23 -21.44 -28.78
C TYR A 160 7.97 -21.49 -30.12
N ASN A 161 7.47 -20.81 -31.15
CA ASN A 161 8.08 -20.74 -32.47
C ASN A 161 9.47 -20.06 -32.45
N LYS A 162 9.71 -19.17 -31.50
CA LYS A 162 11.03 -18.56 -31.26
C LYS A 162 11.97 -19.45 -30.43
N ASN A 163 11.56 -20.64 -30.05
CA ASN A 163 12.29 -21.53 -29.12
C ASN A 163 12.56 -20.89 -27.75
N LEU A 164 11.74 -19.92 -27.33
CA LEU A 164 11.76 -19.32 -25.99
C LEU A 164 10.91 -20.11 -25.00
N ILE A 165 9.89 -20.82 -25.46
CA ILE A 165 9.17 -21.84 -24.69
C ILE A 165 9.71 -23.23 -25.04
N TYR A 166 9.97 -24.05 -24.03
CA TYR A 166 10.40 -25.42 -24.18
C TYR A 166 9.81 -26.30 -23.08
N ARG A 167 9.70 -27.60 -23.35
CA ARG A 167 9.32 -28.62 -22.38
C ARG A 167 10.56 -29.39 -21.93
N GLY A 168 10.81 -29.46 -20.62
CA GLY A 168 12.02 -30.15 -20.12
C GLY A 168 11.82 -30.74 -18.73
N SER A 169 12.63 -31.75 -18.41
CA SER A 169 12.73 -32.30 -17.07
C SER A 169 13.71 -31.46 -16.28
N ARG A 170 13.22 -30.77 -15.25
CA ARG A 170 14.03 -29.95 -14.37
C ARG A 170 13.58 -30.19 -12.94
N ILE A 171 14.44 -29.86 -11.99
CA ILE A 171 14.03 -29.79 -10.61
C ILE A 171 13.20 -28.53 -10.41
N ILE A 172 12.06 -28.68 -9.79
CA ILE A 172 11.07 -27.62 -9.57
C ILE A 172 10.59 -27.64 -8.12
N ASN A 173 10.05 -26.53 -7.67
CA ASN A 173 9.30 -26.47 -6.43
C ASN A 173 7.93 -27.09 -6.64
N TRP A 174 7.60 -28.12 -5.89
CA TRP A 174 6.33 -28.85 -5.96
C TRP A 174 5.54 -28.70 -4.66
N CYS A 175 4.27 -28.36 -4.75
CA CYS A 175 3.39 -28.38 -3.59
C CYS A 175 2.64 -29.72 -3.51
N PRO A 176 2.91 -30.58 -2.52
CA PRO A 176 2.23 -31.87 -2.38
C PRO A 176 0.73 -31.74 -2.05
N CYS A 177 0.35 -30.66 -1.38
CA CYS A 177 -1.04 -30.37 -1.00
C CYS A 177 -1.85 -29.88 -2.21
N CYS A 178 -1.33 -28.90 -2.96
CA CYS A 178 -1.97 -28.39 -4.17
C CYS A 178 -1.77 -29.29 -5.39
N LYS A 179 -0.84 -30.25 -5.31
CA LYS A 179 -0.45 -31.19 -6.37
C LYS A 179 -0.07 -30.48 -7.68
N THR A 180 0.72 -29.42 -7.57
CA THR A 180 1.16 -28.61 -8.71
C THR A 180 2.53 -28.02 -8.53
N ALA A 181 3.19 -27.71 -9.64
CA ALA A 181 4.42 -26.95 -9.71
C ALA A 181 4.22 -25.52 -9.22
N LEU A 182 5.24 -24.95 -8.59
CA LEU A 182 5.33 -23.56 -8.16
C LEU A 182 6.55 -22.93 -8.83
N SER A 183 6.45 -21.65 -9.16
CA SER A 183 7.62 -20.84 -9.49
C SER A 183 8.39 -20.46 -8.23
N ASP A 184 9.66 -20.06 -8.36
CA ASP A 184 10.48 -19.64 -7.20
C ASP A 184 9.85 -18.51 -6.40
N ALA A 185 9.14 -17.61 -7.08
CA ALA A 185 8.42 -16.49 -6.47
C ALA A 185 7.21 -16.93 -5.62
N GLU A 186 6.68 -18.14 -5.84
CA GLU A 186 5.51 -18.68 -5.11
C GLU A 186 5.90 -19.48 -3.86
N VAL A 187 7.18 -19.45 -3.48
CA VAL A 187 7.72 -20.13 -2.29
C VAL A 187 8.10 -19.10 -1.25
N GLU A 188 7.47 -19.17 -0.08
CA GLU A 188 7.80 -18.35 1.08
C GLU A 188 8.75 -19.15 2.01
N TYR A 189 9.87 -18.54 2.37
CA TYR A 189 10.85 -19.18 3.26
C TYR A 189 10.67 -18.70 4.69
N SER A 190 10.65 -19.65 5.62
CA SER A 190 10.68 -19.39 7.06
C SER A 190 11.75 -20.21 7.75
N GLU A 191 12.37 -19.64 8.77
CA GLU A 191 13.30 -20.37 9.61
C GLU A 191 12.52 -21.32 10.51
N GLU A 192 12.88 -22.62 10.44
CA GLU A 192 12.29 -23.67 11.25
C GLU A 192 13.36 -24.43 12.05
N ASN A 193 12.99 -24.85 13.26
CA ASN A 193 13.80 -25.71 14.06
C ASN A 193 13.71 -27.15 13.54
N GLY A 194 14.78 -27.64 13.00
CA GLY A 194 14.92 -29.01 12.51
C GLY A 194 16.13 -29.71 13.12
N TYR A 195 16.62 -30.69 12.43
CA TYR A 195 17.78 -31.49 12.85
C TYR A 195 18.67 -31.82 11.67
N PHE A 196 19.94 -31.98 11.93
CA PHE A 196 20.85 -32.79 11.10
C PHE A 196 20.89 -34.22 11.63
N TRP A 197 20.60 -35.16 10.75
CA TRP A 197 20.84 -36.60 10.99
C TRP A 197 22.14 -36.98 10.38
N HIS A 198 23.08 -37.40 11.21
CA HIS A 198 24.41 -37.87 10.83
C HIS A 198 24.38 -39.38 10.62
N ILE A 199 24.65 -39.83 9.41
CA ILE A 199 24.49 -41.22 8.98
C ILE A 199 25.78 -41.70 8.36
N ASN A 200 26.26 -42.88 8.80
CA ASN A 200 27.43 -43.56 8.26
C ASN A 200 27.05 -44.36 7.02
N TYR A 201 27.71 -44.06 5.89
CA TYR A 201 27.64 -44.83 4.65
C TYR A 201 28.93 -45.64 4.53
N PRO A 202 28.91 -46.98 4.78
CA PRO A 202 30.09 -47.81 4.69
C PRO A 202 30.68 -47.80 3.29
N VAL A 203 32.01 -47.70 3.17
CA VAL A 203 32.73 -47.80 1.89
C VAL A 203 32.88 -49.27 1.53
N GLU A 204 32.46 -49.64 0.32
CA GLU A 204 32.49 -51.01 -0.18
C GLU A 204 33.92 -51.53 -0.20
N GLY A 205 34.18 -52.68 0.47
CA GLY A 205 35.50 -53.33 0.55
C GLY A 205 36.50 -52.63 1.46
N GLU A 206 36.11 -51.64 2.24
CA GLU A 206 36.97 -50.89 3.16
C GLU A 206 36.41 -50.96 4.58
N ASN A 207 37.29 -50.81 5.58
CA ASN A 207 36.85 -50.70 6.97
C ASN A 207 36.67 -49.21 7.38
N VAL A 208 36.01 -48.43 6.52
CA VAL A 208 35.76 -47.00 6.67
C VAL A 208 34.32 -46.70 6.26
N ALA A 209 33.73 -45.71 6.88
CA ALA A 209 32.44 -45.15 6.48
C ALA A 209 32.56 -43.65 6.22
N LEU A 210 31.80 -43.12 5.27
CA LEU A 210 31.60 -41.70 5.09
C LEU A 210 30.39 -41.23 5.91
N GLU A 211 30.64 -40.32 6.81
CA GLU A 211 29.55 -39.67 7.59
C GLU A 211 28.93 -38.59 6.76
N VAL A 212 27.63 -38.68 6.48
CA VAL A 212 26.83 -37.65 5.81
C VAL A 212 25.86 -37.02 6.79
N ALA A 213 25.65 -35.72 6.70
CA ALA A 213 24.66 -35.00 7.51
C ALA A 213 23.54 -34.50 6.59
N THR A 214 22.30 -34.80 6.95
CA THR A 214 21.14 -34.40 6.14
C THR A 214 20.01 -33.88 7.02
N THR A 215 19.26 -32.90 6.53
CA THR A 215 18.00 -32.48 7.14
C THR A 215 16.78 -33.27 6.62
N ARG A 216 17.00 -34.15 5.62
CA ARG A 216 15.93 -34.90 4.93
C ARG A 216 16.32 -36.36 4.73
N PRO A 217 16.39 -37.18 5.79
CA PRO A 217 16.80 -38.58 5.68
C PRO A 217 15.90 -39.41 4.77
N GLU A 218 14.59 -39.06 4.66
CA GLU A 218 13.61 -39.75 3.81
C GLU A 218 13.96 -39.74 2.32
N THR A 219 14.83 -38.81 1.88
CA THR A 219 15.25 -38.75 0.47
C THR A 219 16.38 -39.72 0.14
N MET A 220 16.92 -40.43 1.14
CA MET A 220 18.06 -41.37 1.01
C MET A 220 17.81 -42.45 -0.05
N PHE A 221 16.58 -42.89 -0.23
CA PHE A 221 16.25 -43.92 -1.26
C PHE A 221 16.57 -43.43 -2.69
N GLY A 222 16.66 -42.11 -2.90
CA GLY A 222 17.00 -41.46 -4.16
C GLY A 222 18.48 -41.06 -4.27
N ASP A 223 19.32 -41.40 -3.29
CA ASP A 223 20.72 -41.07 -3.35
C ASP A 223 21.39 -41.84 -4.48
N THR A 224 22.19 -41.14 -5.29
CA THR A 224 22.88 -41.70 -6.47
C THR A 224 24.38 -41.50 -6.42
N ALA A 225 24.89 -40.73 -5.48
CA ALA A 225 26.35 -40.60 -5.19
C ALA A 225 26.55 -40.00 -3.78
N VAL A 226 27.77 -40.05 -3.29
CA VAL A 226 28.29 -39.19 -2.23
C VAL A 226 29.39 -38.32 -2.83
N ALA A 227 29.26 -37.00 -2.69
CA ALA A 227 30.29 -36.07 -3.14
C ALA A 227 31.27 -35.78 -2.01
N VAL A 228 32.56 -35.73 -2.38
CA VAL A 228 33.66 -35.29 -1.52
C VAL A 228 34.50 -34.27 -2.30
N ASN A 229 35.11 -33.32 -1.62
CA ASN A 229 35.96 -32.35 -2.31
C ASN A 229 37.25 -33.04 -2.83
N PRO A 230 37.63 -32.90 -4.12
CA PRO A 230 38.86 -33.46 -4.66
C PRO A 230 40.14 -32.96 -3.97
N LYS A 231 40.07 -31.83 -3.28
CA LYS A 231 41.19 -31.27 -2.50
C LYS A 231 41.22 -31.75 -1.06
N ASP A 232 40.18 -32.43 -0.58
CA ASP A 232 40.10 -32.91 0.79
C ASP A 232 40.97 -34.16 0.97
N LYS A 233 42.05 -34.01 1.71
CA LYS A 233 43.02 -35.10 1.97
C LYS A 233 42.38 -36.27 2.72
N ARG A 234 41.28 -36.04 3.47
CA ARG A 234 40.59 -37.07 4.24
C ARG A 234 39.93 -38.10 3.31
N TYR A 235 39.37 -37.66 2.19
CA TYR A 235 38.45 -38.46 1.39
C TYR A 235 38.85 -38.62 -0.09
N LYS A 236 39.82 -37.85 -0.62
CA LYS A 236 40.17 -37.87 -2.04
C LYS A 236 40.60 -39.27 -2.56
N HIS A 237 41.14 -40.13 -1.70
CA HIS A 237 41.57 -41.48 -2.05
C HIS A 237 40.41 -42.47 -2.20
N LEU A 238 39.22 -42.08 -1.79
CA LEU A 238 37.96 -42.83 -1.91
C LEU A 238 37.19 -42.51 -3.19
N ILE A 239 37.55 -41.44 -3.91
CA ILE A 239 36.90 -41.08 -5.17
C ILE A 239 36.99 -42.21 -6.16
N GLY A 240 35.84 -42.58 -6.76
CA GLY A 240 35.73 -43.70 -7.70
C GLY A 240 35.40 -45.04 -7.05
N LYS A 241 35.42 -45.15 -5.70
CA LYS A 241 34.88 -46.30 -4.95
C LYS A 241 33.36 -46.12 -4.73
N ASN A 242 32.74 -47.13 -4.17
CA ASN A 242 31.35 -47.10 -3.80
C ASN A 242 31.13 -46.97 -2.29
N VAL A 243 30.04 -46.44 -1.88
CA VAL A 243 29.46 -46.60 -0.55
C VAL A 243 28.19 -47.43 -0.62
N ILE A 244 27.86 -48.09 0.44
CA ILE A 244 26.61 -48.87 0.58
C ILE A 244 25.60 -48.02 1.36
N LEU A 245 24.46 -47.75 0.76
CA LEU A 245 23.35 -47.06 1.46
C LEU A 245 22.84 -47.94 2.61
N PRO A 246 22.86 -47.44 3.86
CA PRO A 246 22.35 -48.23 5.00
C PRO A 246 20.81 -48.46 4.79
N VAL A 247 20.30 -49.55 5.36
CA VAL A 247 18.91 -49.99 5.23
C VAL A 247 18.50 -50.44 3.82
N VAL A 248 18.97 -49.71 2.79
CA VAL A 248 18.65 -49.96 1.35
C VAL A 248 19.58 -51.03 0.75
N ASN A 249 20.80 -51.17 1.25
CA ASN A 249 21.85 -52.07 0.76
C ASN A 249 22.20 -51.90 -0.73
N LYS A 250 22.15 -50.64 -1.22
CA LYS A 250 22.47 -50.28 -2.61
C LYS A 250 23.84 -49.61 -2.66
N ALA A 251 24.70 -50.05 -3.56
CA ALA A 251 25.98 -49.42 -3.84
C ALA A 251 25.76 -48.16 -4.70
N ILE A 252 26.40 -47.03 -4.31
CA ILE A 252 26.45 -45.77 -5.04
C ILE A 252 27.86 -45.21 -5.06
N PRO A 253 28.32 -44.53 -6.14
CA PRO A 253 29.68 -44.06 -6.30
C PRO A 253 30.02 -42.88 -5.39
N ILE A 254 31.29 -42.76 -5.05
CA ILE A 254 31.88 -41.56 -4.44
C ILE A 254 32.42 -40.70 -5.59
N VAL A 255 31.93 -39.47 -5.71
CA VAL A 255 32.32 -38.51 -6.77
C VAL A 255 33.12 -37.35 -6.17
N GLY A 256 34.08 -36.86 -6.95
CA GLY A 256 34.85 -35.67 -6.58
C GLY A 256 34.19 -34.40 -7.11
N ASP A 257 33.60 -33.58 -6.23
CA ASP A 257 32.96 -32.32 -6.63
C ASP A 257 33.24 -31.21 -5.61
N ALA A 258 33.49 -30.00 -6.12
CA ALA A 258 33.75 -28.82 -5.29
C ALA A 258 32.50 -28.34 -4.50
N HIS A 259 31.33 -28.90 -4.82
CA HIS A 259 30.10 -28.66 -4.07
C HIS A 259 30.22 -29.11 -2.60
N ALA A 260 30.99 -30.19 -2.34
CA ALA A 260 31.28 -30.61 -0.99
C ALA A 260 32.27 -29.63 -0.35
N ASP A 261 31.81 -28.85 0.60
CA ASP A 261 32.64 -27.91 1.36
C ASP A 261 33.45 -28.67 2.41
N MET A 262 34.78 -28.51 2.40
CA MET A 262 35.70 -29.19 3.31
C MET A 262 35.57 -28.75 4.77
N GLU A 263 35.05 -27.52 4.99
CA GLU A 263 34.95 -26.89 6.30
C GLU A 263 33.54 -26.95 6.87
N PHE A 264 32.55 -27.32 6.04
CA PHE A 264 31.14 -27.40 6.46
C PHE A 264 30.73 -28.85 6.76
N GLY A 265 30.15 -29.05 7.93
CA GLY A 265 29.62 -30.34 8.36
C GLY A 265 30.70 -31.44 8.40
N THR A 266 30.44 -32.57 7.73
CA THR A 266 31.34 -33.70 7.66
C THR A 266 32.37 -33.60 6.52
N GLY A 267 32.18 -32.70 5.57
CA GLY A 267 32.93 -32.61 4.31
C GLY A 267 32.45 -33.61 3.26
N CYS A 268 31.42 -34.43 3.56
CA CYS A 268 30.79 -35.38 2.66
C CYS A 268 29.34 -35.00 2.46
N VAL A 269 28.87 -34.97 1.22
CA VAL A 269 27.50 -34.59 0.88
C VAL A 269 26.83 -35.73 0.11
N LYS A 270 25.69 -36.22 0.59
CA LYS A 270 24.86 -37.15 -0.19
C LYS A 270 24.26 -36.44 -1.37
N ILE A 271 24.22 -37.03 -2.53
CA ILE A 271 23.71 -36.43 -3.76
C ILE A 271 22.44 -37.15 -4.17
N THR A 272 21.34 -36.36 -4.12
CA THR A 272 19.98 -36.81 -4.44
C THR A 272 19.40 -35.93 -5.56
N PRO A 273 19.77 -36.13 -6.81
CA PRO A 273 19.47 -35.22 -7.93
C PRO A 273 17.96 -34.95 -8.14
N ALA A 274 17.10 -35.87 -7.70
CA ALA A 274 15.67 -35.71 -7.86
C ALA A 274 15.00 -34.80 -6.79
N HIS A 275 15.69 -34.50 -5.67
CA HIS A 275 15.10 -33.89 -4.47
C HIS A 275 15.87 -32.71 -3.87
N ASP A 276 16.96 -32.28 -4.51
CA ASP A 276 17.70 -31.08 -4.13
C ASP A 276 18.23 -30.36 -5.39
N PRO A 277 18.02 -29.01 -5.51
CA PRO A 277 18.48 -28.25 -6.67
C PRO A 277 20.00 -28.28 -6.88
N ASN A 278 20.79 -28.24 -5.81
CA ASN A 278 22.24 -28.26 -5.90
C ASN A 278 22.75 -29.68 -6.29
N ASP A 279 22.12 -30.69 -5.71
CA ASP A 279 22.41 -32.09 -6.05
C ASP A 279 22.03 -32.40 -7.50
N PHE A 280 20.98 -31.76 -8.04
CA PHE A 280 20.63 -31.89 -9.45
C PHE A 280 21.76 -31.39 -10.37
N GLU A 281 22.34 -30.23 -10.06
CA GLU A 281 23.49 -29.71 -10.81
C GLU A 281 24.72 -30.59 -10.71
N VAL A 282 25.01 -31.15 -9.51
CA VAL A 282 26.07 -32.18 -9.34
C VAL A 282 25.75 -33.41 -10.19
N GLY A 283 24.49 -33.84 -10.19
CA GLY A 283 24.01 -34.96 -11.00
C GLY A 283 24.24 -34.74 -12.49
N LEU A 284 23.98 -33.55 -13.01
CA LEU A 284 24.27 -33.23 -14.42
C LEU A 284 25.75 -33.26 -14.73
N ARG A 285 26.62 -32.70 -13.87
CA ARG A 285 28.09 -32.70 -14.07
C ARG A 285 28.69 -34.08 -14.08
N HIS A 286 28.17 -34.99 -13.26
CA HIS A 286 28.67 -36.35 -13.11
C HIS A 286 27.82 -37.41 -13.83
N ASN A 287 26.81 -36.97 -14.62
CA ASN A 287 25.88 -37.84 -15.33
C ASN A 287 25.25 -38.92 -14.43
N LEU A 288 24.81 -38.50 -13.23
CA LEU A 288 24.20 -39.40 -12.26
C LEU A 288 22.72 -39.63 -12.59
N PRO A 289 22.17 -40.81 -12.27
CA PRO A 289 20.76 -41.08 -12.47
C PRO A 289 19.88 -40.21 -11.58
N VAL A 290 18.73 -39.80 -12.09
CA VAL A 290 17.71 -39.02 -11.37
C VAL A 290 16.66 -39.98 -10.86
N VAL A 291 16.62 -40.21 -9.53
CA VAL A 291 15.73 -41.17 -8.88
C VAL A 291 14.72 -40.48 -7.99
N LYS A 292 13.49 -40.26 -8.54
CA LYS A 292 12.37 -39.69 -7.80
C LYS A 292 11.78 -40.72 -6.83
N VAL A 293 11.71 -40.42 -5.54
CA VAL A 293 11.25 -41.36 -4.49
C VAL A 293 9.94 -40.95 -3.82
N MET A 294 9.36 -39.85 -4.22
CA MET A 294 8.06 -39.34 -3.72
C MET A 294 7.04 -39.27 -4.84
N ASN A 295 5.79 -39.55 -4.49
CA ASN A 295 4.62 -39.31 -5.31
C ASN A 295 4.24 -37.80 -5.27
N ASP A 296 3.30 -37.41 -6.15
CA ASP A 296 2.88 -36.00 -6.26
C ASP A 296 2.12 -35.47 -5.03
N ASP A 297 1.62 -36.37 -4.17
CA ASP A 297 0.98 -36.01 -2.88
C ASP A 297 1.96 -36.02 -1.68
N GLY A 298 3.26 -36.22 -1.94
CA GLY A 298 4.29 -36.25 -0.89
C GLY A 298 4.39 -37.58 -0.15
N THR A 299 3.68 -38.61 -0.56
CA THR A 299 3.87 -39.97 -0.07
C THR A 299 5.08 -40.63 -0.75
N MET A 300 5.71 -41.57 -0.07
CA MET A 300 6.85 -42.32 -0.63
C MET A 300 6.36 -43.30 -1.69
N ASN A 301 7.08 -43.39 -2.82
CA ASN A 301 6.73 -44.31 -3.88
C ASN A 301 7.33 -45.74 -3.66
N SER A 302 7.12 -46.64 -4.60
CA SER A 302 7.59 -48.04 -4.49
C SER A 302 9.10 -48.20 -4.32
N LEU A 303 9.91 -47.21 -4.72
CA LEU A 303 11.38 -47.24 -4.57
C LEU A 303 11.81 -47.10 -3.09
N ALA A 304 10.94 -46.63 -2.23
CA ALA A 304 11.18 -46.56 -0.79
C ALA A 304 10.99 -47.93 -0.06
N GLY A 305 10.69 -49.01 -0.80
CA GLY A 305 10.55 -50.36 -0.26
C GLY A 305 9.46 -50.46 0.79
N LYS A 306 9.80 -50.92 2.01
CA LYS A 306 8.86 -51.05 3.12
C LYS A 306 8.21 -49.74 3.60
N TYR A 307 8.74 -48.59 3.16
CA TYR A 307 8.19 -47.26 3.50
C TYR A 307 7.27 -46.71 2.42
N ALA A 308 7.04 -47.44 1.34
CA ALA A 308 6.13 -47.00 0.27
C ALA A 308 4.72 -46.78 0.79
N GLY A 309 4.09 -45.68 0.34
CA GLY A 309 2.75 -45.27 0.73
C GLY A 309 2.67 -44.43 2.02
N PHE A 310 3.72 -44.36 2.85
CA PHE A 310 3.73 -43.45 3.98
C PHE A 310 3.97 -42.01 3.53
N ASP A 311 3.41 -41.06 4.27
CA ASP A 311 3.79 -39.65 4.15
C ASP A 311 5.29 -39.49 4.46
N ARG A 312 5.94 -38.53 3.80
CA ARG A 312 7.38 -38.29 3.92
C ARG A 312 7.85 -38.08 5.37
N TYR A 313 7.07 -37.46 6.21
CA TYR A 313 7.44 -37.23 7.63
C TYR A 313 7.29 -38.52 8.46
N GLU A 314 6.27 -39.29 8.21
CA GLU A 314 6.15 -40.61 8.83
C GLU A 314 7.24 -41.56 8.35
N CYS A 315 7.57 -41.53 7.08
CA CYS A 315 8.73 -42.26 6.55
C CYS A 315 10.03 -41.87 7.25
N ARG A 316 10.28 -40.54 7.37
CA ARG A 316 11.43 -39.98 8.08
C ARG A 316 11.56 -40.54 9.48
N LYS A 317 10.47 -40.53 10.24
CA LYS A 317 10.44 -41.03 11.61
C LYS A 317 10.84 -42.50 11.68
N ARG A 318 10.21 -43.36 10.88
CA ARG A 318 10.48 -44.81 10.87
C ARG A 318 11.87 -45.12 10.37
N LEU A 319 12.32 -44.42 9.33
CA LEU A 319 13.68 -44.61 8.79
C LEU A 319 14.75 -44.26 9.82
N VAL A 320 14.58 -43.20 10.58
CA VAL A 320 15.53 -42.81 11.66
C VAL A 320 15.57 -43.85 12.75
N GLU A 321 14.46 -44.49 13.09
CA GLU A 321 14.39 -45.59 14.05
C GLU A 321 15.21 -46.80 13.51
N ASP A 322 15.01 -47.20 12.25
CA ASP A 322 15.74 -48.31 11.63
C ASP A 322 17.24 -48.01 11.48
N LEU A 323 17.64 -46.77 11.15
CA LEU A 323 19.00 -46.32 11.11
C LEU A 323 19.68 -46.37 12.47
N LYS A 324 18.93 -46.12 13.54
CA LYS A 324 19.41 -46.26 14.92
C LYS A 324 19.61 -47.72 15.30
N GLU A 325 18.64 -48.58 14.94
CA GLU A 325 18.72 -50.03 15.21
C GLU A 325 19.87 -50.71 14.48
N SER A 326 20.13 -50.30 13.22
CA SER A 326 21.25 -50.83 12.42
C SER A 326 22.60 -50.25 12.83
N GLY A 327 22.66 -49.29 13.74
CA GLY A 327 23.90 -48.60 14.12
C GLY A 327 24.46 -47.65 13.07
N ALA A 328 23.73 -47.35 12.00
CA ALA A 328 24.14 -46.42 10.95
C ALA A 328 23.93 -44.95 11.37
N LEU A 329 23.01 -44.65 12.28
CA LEU A 329 22.81 -43.32 12.81
C LEU A 329 23.88 -42.97 13.86
N VAL A 330 24.70 -41.96 13.58
CA VAL A 330 25.80 -41.52 14.45
C VAL A 330 25.28 -40.59 15.55
N LYS A 331 24.59 -39.51 15.16
CA LYS A 331 24.02 -38.53 16.07
C LYS A 331 22.86 -37.76 15.40
N ILE A 332 22.07 -37.10 16.23
CA ILE A 332 21.05 -36.15 15.83
C ILE A 332 21.44 -34.80 16.44
N GLU A 333 21.59 -33.78 15.62
CA GLU A 333 22.04 -32.45 16.03
C GLU A 333 20.95 -31.43 15.71
N PRO A 334 20.49 -30.61 16.67
CA PRO A 334 19.55 -29.54 16.39
C PRO A 334 20.10 -28.55 15.37
N HIS A 335 19.33 -28.21 14.35
CA HIS A 335 19.71 -27.30 13.29
C HIS A 335 18.52 -26.47 12.80
N ALA A 336 18.62 -25.15 12.96
CA ALA A 336 17.64 -24.23 12.38
C ALA A 336 18.01 -23.96 10.91
N HIS A 337 17.04 -24.07 10.03
CA HIS A 337 17.26 -23.85 8.60
C HIS A 337 16.01 -23.26 7.93
N ASN A 338 16.21 -22.63 6.79
CA ASN A 338 15.11 -22.05 6.00
C ASN A 338 14.36 -23.16 5.25
N VAL A 339 13.05 -23.24 5.50
CA VAL A 339 12.13 -24.18 4.85
C VAL A 339 11.21 -23.41 3.92
N GLY A 340 11.07 -23.87 2.67
CA GLY A 340 10.18 -23.29 1.70
C GLY A 340 8.74 -23.78 1.89
N HIS A 341 7.79 -22.84 1.87
CA HIS A 341 6.35 -23.10 2.00
C HIS A 341 5.60 -22.60 0.78
N CYS A 342 4.57 -23.32 0.40
CA CYS A 342 3.64 -22.86 -0.63
C CYS A 342 2.90 -21.61 -0.15
N TYR A 343 3.04 -20.52 -0.86
CA TYR A 343 2.41 -19.21 -0.52
C TYR A 343 0.87 -19.25 -0.43
N ARG A 344 0.24 -20.32 -0.93
CA ARG A 344 -1.23 -20.49 -0.92
C ARG A 344 -1.76 -21.36 0.19
N CYS A 345 -1.17 -22.53 0.39
CA CYS A 345 -1.67 -23.50 1.38
C CYS A 345 -0.77 -23.62 2.61
N GLY A 346 0.40 -22.99 2.63
CA GLY A 346 1.35 -23.05 3.75
C GLY A 346 2.07 -24.40 3.91
N SER A 347 1.82 -25.38 3.04
CA SER A 347 2.50 -26.68 3.09
C SER A 347 3.94 -26.56 2.69
N THR A 348 4.81 -27.34 3.31
CA THR A 348 6.23 -27.47 2.93
C THR A 348 6.35 -27.92 1.48
N VAL A 349 7.13 -27.16 0.72
CA VAL A 349 7.42 -27.42 -0.69
C VAL A 349 8.46 -28.52 -0.82
N GLU A 350 8.27 -29.40 -1.80
CA GLU A 350 9.19 -30.47 -2.14
C GLU A 350 9.92 -30.16 -3.46
N PRO A 351 11.25 -29.99 -3.46
CA PRO A 351 12.00 -30.00 -4.70
C PRO A 351 11.90 -31.38 -5.33
N ILE A 352 11.36 -31.46 -6.54
CA ILE A 352 11.27 -32.71 -7.32
C ILE A 352 11.59 -32.48 -8.79
N VAL A 353 12.14 -33.49 -9.45
CA VAL A 353 12.28 -33.45 -10.91
C VAL A 353 10.96 -33.78 -11.57
N SER A 354 10.52 -32.88 -12.44
CA SER A 354 9.30 -33.04 -13.22
C SER A 354 9.46 -32.47 -14.62
N LYS A 355 8.71 -33.03 -15.57
CA LYS A 355 8.67 -32.54 -16.95
C LYS A 355 7.65 -31.42 -17.06
N GLN A 356 8.11 -30.18 -17.20
CA GLN A 356 7.32 -28.96 -17.17
C GLN A 356 7.59 -28.08 -18.40
N TRP A 357 6.74 -27.08 -18.61
CA TRP A 357 6.93 -26.03 -19.59
C TRP A 357 7.65 -24.84 -18.99
N PHE A 358 8.63 -24.31 -19.69
CA PHE A 358 9.46 -23.21 -19.25
C PHE A 358 9.58 -22.11 -20.30
N VAL A 359 9.69 -20.87 -19.85
CA VAL A 359 10.13 -19.72 -20.64
C VAL A 359 11.61 -19.45 -20.34
N LYS A 360 12.42 -19.36 -21.39
CA LYS A 360 13.84 -18.94 -21.29
C LYS A 360 13.89 -17.44 -20.99
N MET A 361 14.44 -17.09 -19.84
CA MET A 361 14.40 -15.72 -19.33
C MET A 361 15.60 -14.85 -19.75
N GLU A 362 16.75 -15.43 -20.04
CA GLU A 362 18.00 -14.69 -20.31
C GLU A 362 17.84 -13.61 -21.38
N GLY A 363 17.26 -13.96 -22.53
CA GLY A 363 17.03 -13.02 -23.64
C GLY A 363 15.95 -11.98 -23.38
N LEU A 364 15.01 -12.26 -22.47
CA LEU A 364 13.90 -11.35 -22.09
C LEU A 364 14.28 -10.40 -20.96
N ALA A 365 15.18 -10.84 -20.07
CA ALA A 365 15.55 -10.07 -18.88
C ALA A 365 16.38 -8.82 -19.23
N ARG A 366 17.36 -8.94 -20.13
CA ARG A 366 18.27 -7.84 -20.46
C ARG A 366 17.57 -6.59 -20.97
N PRO A 367 16.67 -6.65 -22.01
CA PRO A 367 15.94 -5.48 -22.46
C PRO A 367 15.05 -4.87 -21.36
N ALA A 368 14.53 -5.70 -20.45
CA ALA A 368 13.69 -5.26 -19.36
C ALA A 368 14.49 -4.47 -18.29
N ILE A 369 15.73 -4.91 -17.99
CA ILE A 369 16.66 -4.17 -17.13
C ILE A 369 17.02 -2.83 -17.78
N ASP A 370 17.36 -2.85 -19.07
CA ASP A 370 17.76 -1.65 -19.81
C ASP A 370 16.63 -0.60 -19.85
N ALA A 371 15.37 -1.01 -19.98
CA ALA A 371 14.22 -0.10 -19.98
C ALA A 371 14.09 0.72 -18.69
N VAL A 372 14.43 0.14 -17.55
CA VAL A 372 14.43 0.85 -16.25
C VAL A 372 15.71 1.67 -16.07
N THR A 373 16.85 1.15 -16.50
CA THR A 373 18.14 1.86 -16.44
C THR A 373 18.14 3.13 -17.31
N ASP A 374 17.56 3.04 -18.50
CA ASP A 374 17.39 4.17 -19.42
C ASP A 374 16.28 5.15 -19.01
N LYS A 375 15.61 4.90 -17.87
CA LYS A 375 14.47 5.69 -17.37
C LYS A 375 13.29 5.79 -18.35
N LYS A 376 13.13 4.79 -19.21
CA LYS A 376 11.89 4.61 -20.00
C LYS A 376 10.74 4.16 -19.09
N ILE A 377 11.10 3.49 -17.99
CA ILE A 377 10.21 3.15 -16.89
C ILE A 377 10.83 3.67 -15.59
N SER A 378 10.04 4.37 -14.78
CA SER A 378 10.46 4.93 -13.50
C SER A 378 9.69 4.30 -12.35
N PHE A 379 10.38 3.91 -11.27
CA PHE A 379 9.74 3.47 -10.02
C PHE A 379 9.55 4.67 -9.09
N VAL A 380 8.37 4.78 -8.52
CA VAL A 380 8.05 5.79 -7.51
C VAL A 380 7.60 5.09 -6.22
N PRO A 381 8.38 5.12 -5.13
CA PRO A 381 9.71 5.74 -5.00
C PRO A 381 10.82 4.90 -5.67
N GLU A 382 11.88 5.59 -6.11
CA GLU A 382 13.00 5.01 -6.87
C GLU A 382 13.71 3.83 -6.17
N ARG A 383 13.66 3.77 -4.83
CA ARG A 383 14.28 2.68 -4.06
C ARG A 383 13.82 1.27 -4.47
N PHE A 384 12.62 1.14 -5.01
CA PHE A 384 12.09 -0.16 -5.45
C PHE A 384 12.67 -0.66 -6.78
N ALA A 385 13.33 0.22 -7.55
CA ALA A 385 14.08 -0.21 -8.71
C ALA A 385 15.21 -1.18 -8.32
N LYS A 386 15.81 -1.01 -7.12
CA LYS A 386 16.82 -1.96 -6.61
C LYS A 386 16.25 -3.37 -6.41
N THR A 387 15.04 -3.47 -5.87
CA THR A 387 14.33 -4.77 -5.70
C THR A 387 14.09 -5.43 -7.06
N TYR A 388 13.65 -4.63 -8.05
CA TYR A 388 13.46 -5.09 -9.41
C TYR A 388 14.76 -5.61 -10.05
N TYR A 389 15.87 -4.84 -9.97
CA TYR A 389 17.18 -5.25 -10.52
C TYR A 389 17.68 -6.53 -9.89
N ASN A 390 17.67 -6.63 -8.56
CA ASN A 390 18.16 -7.83 -7.86
C ASN A 390 17.45 -9.10 -8.32
N TRP A 391 16.16 -9.00 -8.64
CA TRP A 391 15.40 -10.16 -9.13
C TRP A 391 15.70 -10.44 -10.60
N MET A 392 15.70 -9.41 -11.46
CA MET A 392 15.90 -9.56 -12.91
C MET A 392 17.30 -10.04 -13.28
N GLU A 393 18.33 -9.63 -12.54
CA GLU A 393 19.73 -10.05 -12.75
C GLU A 393 19.95 -11.52 -12.40
N ASN A 394 19.13 -12.10 -11.52
CA ASN A 394 19.24 -13.47 -11.05
C ASN A 394 18.08 -14.36 -11.50
N VAL A 395 17.25 -13.88 -12.43
CA VAL A 395 16.06 -14.61 -12.87
C VAL A 395 16.45 -15.91 -13.58
N LYS A 396 15.83 -17.03 -13.15
CA LYS A 396 15.94 -18.34 -13.79
C LYS A 396 14.81 -18.53 -14.80
N ASP A 397 14.91 -19.59 -15.62
CA ASP A 397 13.85 -19.99 -16.53
C ASP A 397 12.52 -20.16 -15.76
N TRP A 398 11.48 -19.51 -16.24
CA TRP A 398 10.19 -19.46 -15.59
C TRP A 398 9.35 -20.70 -15.91
N CYS A 399 9.04 -21.52 -14.90
CA CYS A 399 8.09 -22.63 -15.02
C CYS A 399 6.67 -22.10 -15.15
N ILE A 400 6.05 -22.32 -16.32
CA ILE A 400 4.73 -21.77 -16.65
C ILE A 400 3.58 -22.78 -16.62
N SER A 401 3.84 -24.07 -16.47
CA SER A 401 2.79 -25.10 -16.39
C SER A 401 2.32 -25.34 -14.96
N ARG A 402 1.03 -25.57 -14.80
CA ARG A 402 0.37 -25.92 -13.55
C ARG A 402 -0.57 -27.10 -13.78
N GLN A 403 -0.53 -28.10 -12.89
CA GLN A 403 -1.34 -29.30 -12.91
C GLN A 403 -2.73 -29.05 -12.29
N LEU A 404 -3.42 -28.08 -12.85
CA LEU A 404 -4.75 -27.60 -12.41
C LEU A 404 -5.77 -27.84 -13.53
N TRP A 405 -7.04 -27.72 -13.17
CA TRP A 405 -8.13 -27.71 -14.17
C TRP A 405 -8.57 -26.29 -14.52
N TRP A 406 -8.36 -25.33 -13.59
CA TRP A 406 -8.76 -23.94 -13.74
C TRP A 406 -7.62 -23.06 -14.23
N GLY A 407 -7.76 -22.53 -15.44
CA GLY A 407 -6.81 -21.61 -16.07
C GLY A 407 -6.79 -21.77 -17.60
N HIS A 408 -5.88 -21.01 -18.24
CA HIS A 408 -5.64 -21.10 -19.68
C HIS A 408 -4.95 -22.42 -20.01
N ARG A 409 -5.61 -23.31 -20.69
CA ARG A 409 -5.04 -24.59 -21.09
C ARG A 409 -3.92 -24.38 -22.09
N ILE A 410 -2.82 -25.10 -21.94
CA ILE A 410 -1.64 -25.02 -22.81
C ILE A 410 -2.03 -25.39 -24.24
N PRO A 411 -1.76 -24.53 -25.27
CA PRO A 411 -2.22 -24.73 -26.65
C PRO A 411 -1.27 -25.65 -27.42
N VAL A 412 -1.00 -26.84 -26.86
CA VAL A 412 -0.18 -27.88 -27.45
C VAL A 412 -0.96 -29.18 -27.50
N TRP A 413 -0.92 -29.85 -28.67
CA TRP A 413 -1.59 -31.12 -28.93
C TRP A 413 -0.58 -32.19 -29.28
N TYR A 414 -0.85 -33.41 -28.89
CA TYR A 414 -0.04 -34.60 -29.16
C TYR A 414 -0.83 -35.48 -30.09
N CYS A 415 -0.31 -35.72 -31.28
CA CYS A 415 -0.90 -36.68 -32.19
C CYS A 415 -0.51 -38.10 -31.77
N GLN A 416 -1.50 -38.90 -31.42
CA GLN A 416 -1.27 -40.27 -30.94
C GLN A 416 -0.80 -41.22 -32.08
N ASP A 417 -1.08 -40.86 -33.36
CA ASP A 417 -0.76 -41.72 -34.50
C ASP A 417 0.65 -41.45 -35.07
N CYS A 418 1.08 -40.17 -35.14
CA CYS A 418 2.43 -39.88 -35.65
C CYS A 418 3.42 -39.43 -34.53
N GLY A 419 2.97 -39.33 -33.26
CA GLY A 419 3.78 -38.98 -32.13
C GLY A 419 4.30 -37.53 -32.13
N LYS A 420 3.80 -36.67 -33.00
CA LYS A 420 4.26 -35.27 -33.10
C LYS A 420 3.53 -34.34 -32.13
N GLU A 421 4.28 -33.39 -31.62
CA GLU A 421 3.81 -32.26 -30.81
C GLU A 421 3.44 -31.09 -31.73
N ILE A 422 2.27 -30.51 -31.53
CA ILE A 422 1.66 -29.49 -32.38
C ILE A 422 1.28 -28.30 -31.50
N CYS A 423 1.80 -27.13 -31.79
CA CYS A 423 1.49 -25.90 -31.07
C CYS A 423 0.75 -24.94 -31.99
N LEU A 424 -0.52 -24.62 -31.69
CA LEU A 424 -1.38 -23.83 -32.55
C LEU A 424 -2.18 -22.80 -31.74
N LYS A 425 -2.55 -21.69 -32.40
CA LYS A 425 -3.39 -20.63 -31.82
C LYS A 425 -4.85 -21.07 -31.67
N GLU A 426 -5.32 -21.92 -32.57
CA GLU A 426 -6.67 -22.46 -32.61
C GLU A 426 -6.65 -23.97 -32.39
N ASP A 427 -7.77 -24.51 -31.91
CA ASP A 427 -7.87 -25.93 -31.63
C ASP A 427 -7.91 -26.71 -32.97
N PRO A 428 -6.98 -27.64 -33.23
CA PRO A 428 -6.94 -28.38 -34.47
C PRO A 428 -8.02 -29.47 -34.51
N GLU A 429 -8.73 -29.57 -35.62
CA GLU A 429 -9.66 -30.68 -35.87
C GLU A 429 -8.93 -31.95 -36.28
N VAL A 430 -7.78 -31.78 -36.95
CA VAL A 430 -6.93 -32.88 -37.46
C VAL A 430 -5.47 -32.51 -37.29
N CYS A 431 -4.62 -33.50 -37.15
CA CYS A 431 -3.16 -33.32 -37.14
C CYS A 431 -2.71 -32.70 -38.49
N PRO A 432 -2.07 -31.51 -38.47
CA PRO A 432 -1.62 -30.85 -39.69
C PRO A 432 -0.46 -31.60 -40.38
N ILE A 433 0.13 -32.61 -39.71
CA ILE A 433 1.26 -33.37 -40.23
C ILE A 433 0.80 -34.67 -40.90
N CYS A 434 -0.14 -35.42 -40.30
CA CYS A 434 -0.55 -36.74 -40.82
C CYS A 434 -2.07 -36.85 -41.07
N GLY A 435 -2.87 -35.80 -40.82
CA GLY A 435 -4.32 -35.81 -41.05
C GLY A 435 -5.15 -36.58 -40.01
N SER A 436 -4.53 -37.15 -38.99
CA SER A 436 -5.22 -37.91 -37.95
C SER A 436 -6.11 -37.03 -37.07
N LYS A 437 -7.28 -37.56 -36.65
CA LYS A 437 -8.15 -36.94 -35.63
C LYS A 437 -7.80 -37.35 -34.22
N ASN A 438 -6.85 -38.27 -34.04
CA ASN A 438 -6.46 -38.78 -32.72
C ASN A 438 -5.48 -37.81 -32.03
N LEU A 439 -6.01 -36.68 -31.53
CA LEU A 439 -5.28 -35.63 -30.91
C LEU A 439 -5.65 -35.53 -29.43
N SER A 440 -4.63 -35.37 -28.55
CA SER A 440 -4.84 -35.05 -27.16
C SER A 440 -4.16 -33.70 -26.82
N GLN A 441 -4.92 -32.79 -26.28
CA GLN A 441 -4.34 -31.52 -25.80
C GLN A 441 -3.61 -31.70 -24.47
N ASP A 442 -2.54 -30.98 -24.26
CA ASP A 442 -1.82 -30.92 -22.98
C ASP A 442 -2.82 -30.70 -21.83
N GLU A 443 -2.66 -31.43 -20.72
CA GLU A 443 -3.59 -31.40 -19.60
C GLU A 443 -3.37 -30.22 -18.68
N ASP A 444 -2.16 -29.68 -18.68
CA ASP A 444 -1.74 -28.58 -17.83
C ASP A 444 -2.36 -27.24 -18.30
N VAL A 445 -2.47 -26.33 -17.34
CA VAL A 445 -2.83 -24.93 -17.60
C VAL A 445 -1.62 -24.04 -17.36
N LEU A 446 -1.69 -22.83 -17.89
CA LEU A 446 -0.66 -21.82 -17.67
C LEU A 446 -0.75 -21.21 -16.27
N ASP A 447 0.39 -20.81 -15.74
CA ASP A 447 0.50 -19.95 -14.57
C ASP A 447 -0.36 -18.70 -14.75
N THR A 448 -1.09 -18.28 -13.71
CA THR A 448 -1.92 -17.06 -13.74
C THR A 448 -1.13 -15.83 -14.14
N TRP A 449 0.14 -15.78 -13.74
CA TRP A 449 1.05 -14.68 -14.08
C TRP A 449 1.39 -14.60 -15.58
N PHE A 450 1.16 -15.65 -16.34
CA PHE A 450 1.36 -15.64 -17.79
C PHE A 450 0.32 -14.73 -18.47
N SER A 451 -0.95 -14.88 -18.15
CA SER A 451 -2.01 -14.01 -18.66
C SER A 451 -1.95 -12.60 -18.04
N ALA A 452 -1.65 -12.50 -16.73
CA ALA A 452 -1.49 -11.22 -16.03
C ALA A 452 -0.35 -10.37 -16.60
N ALA A 453 0.72 -10.98 -17.10
CA ALA A 453 1.82 -10.29 -17.76
C ALA A 453 1.41 -9.56 -19.06
N LEU A 454 0.30 -9.95 -19.67
CA LEU A 454 -0.20 -9.38 -20.92
C LEU A 454 -1.23 -8.27 -20.69
N TRP A 455 -1.59 -8.02 -19.43
CA TRP A 455 -2.70 -7.16 -19.02
C TRP A 455 -2.71 -5.79 -19.70
N PRO A 456 -1.57 -5.04 -19.81
CA PRO A 456 -1.55 -3.72 -20.41
C PRO A 456 -1.96 -3.65 -21.89
N PHE A 457 -1.88 -4.74 -22.61
CA PHE A 457 -2.20 -4.77 -24.05
C PHE A 457 -3.27 -5.79 -24.44
N SER A 458 -3.38 -6.92 -23.72
CA SER A 458 -4.46 -7.88 -23.97
C SER A 458 -5.85 -7.30 -23.71
N THR A 459 -5.97 -6.43 -22.70
CA THR A 459 -7.20 -5.72 -22.35
C THR A 459 -7.62 -4.71 -23.40
N LEU A 460 -6.67 -4.18 -24.17
CA LEU A 460 -6.88 -3.21 -25.24
C LEU A 460 -7.08 -3.84 -26.61
N GLY A 461 -7.05 -5.18 -26.68
CA GLY A 461 -7.44 -5.92 -27.87
C GLY A 461 -6.33 -6.68 -28.61
N PHE A 462 -5.06 -6.63 -28.12
CA PHE A 462 -3.99 -7.47 -28.70
C PHE A 462 -4.45 -8.95 -28.79
N PRO A 463 -4.15 -9.68 -29.89
CA PRO A 463 -3.22 -9.36 -30.97
C PRO A 463 -3.83 -8.57 -32.16
N ASP A 464 -5.07 -8.14 -32.07
CA ASP A 464 -5.71 -7.37 -33.13
C ASP A 464 -5.26 -5.89 -33.08
N ASP A 465 -5.19 -5.25 -34.23
CA ASP A 465 -4.91 -3.81 -34.34
C ASP A 465 -6.19 -3.01 -34.03
N THR A 466 -6.44 -2.77 -32.75
CA THR A 466 -7.62 -2.03 -32.30
C THR A 466 -7.33 -0.54 -32.09
N SER A 467 -8.35 0.28 -32.23
CA SER A 467 -8.27 1.72 -31.92
C SER A 467 -7.86 1.98 -30.47
N ASP A 468 -8.31 1.13 -29.53
CA ASP A 468 -7.96 1.25 -28.11
C ASP A 468 -6.47 0.94 -27.89
N LEU A 469 -5.93 -0.10 -28.54
CA LEU A 469 -4.52 -0.46 -28.44
C LEU A 469 -3.61 0.64 -29.01
N GLU A 470 -3.99 1.19 -30.17
CA GLU A 470 -3.25 2.28 -30.81
C GLU A 470 -3.19 3.54 -29.96
N TYR A 471 -4.31 3.90 -29.30
CA TYR A 471 -4.46 5.18 -28.61
C TYR A 471 -4.04 5.13 -27.14
N PHE A 472 -4.36 4.06 -26.41
CA PHE A 472 -4.14 3.95 -24.96
C PHE A 472 -2.89 3.18 -24.55
N TYR A 473 -2.16 2.54 -25.48
CA TYR A 473 -0.90 1.84 -25.21
C TYR A 473 0.30 2.61 -25.79
N PRO A 474 1.41 2.78 -25.05
CA PRO A 474 1.67 2.33 -23.67
C PRO A 474 0.81 3.05 -22.65
N THR A 475 0.54 2.39 -21.51
CA THR A 475 -0.14 3.02 -20.38
C THR A 475 0.77 4.00 -19.65
N ASP A 476 0.21 4.87 -18.80
CA ASP A 476 1.00 5.93 -18.16
C ASP A 476 1.49 5.51 -16.77
N VAL A 477 0.59 5.08 -15.91
CA VAL A 477 0.91 4.74 -14.52
C VAL A 477 0.37 3.36 -14.19
N LEU A 478 1.25 2.52 -13.66
CA LEU A 478 0.89 1.29 -12.97
C LEU A 478 0.97 1.53 -11.47
N VAL A 479 -0.13 1.27 -10.74
CA VAL A 479 -0.14 1.34 -9.28
C VAL A 479 -0.19 -0.07 -8.72
N THR A 480 0.66 -0.40 -7.75
CA THR A 480 0.67 -1.74 -7.16
C THR A 480 1.44 -1.79 -5.84
N GLY A 481 1.21 -2.84 -5.05
CA GLY A 481 2.00 -3.15 -3.86
C GLY A 481 3.44 -3.59 -4.19
N TYR A 482 4.35 -3.34 -3.27
CA TYR A 482 5.75 -3.74 -3.45
C TYR A 482 5.96 -5.26 -3.49
N ASP A 483 5.03 -6.03 -2.94
CA ASP A 483 5.11 -7.49 -2.82
C ASP A 483 4.89 -8.22 -4.16
N ILE A 484 4.37 -7.55 -5.18
CA ILE A 484 4.17 -8.15 -6.52
C ILE A 484 5.05 -7.53 -7.63
N ILE A 485 6.14 -6.86 -7.28
CA ILE A 485 7.08 -6.28 -8.27
C ILE A 485 7.61 -7.38 -9.20
N PHE A 486 8.08 -8.49 -8.65
CA PHE A 486 8.63 -9.58 -9.45
C PHE A 486 7.55 -10.51 -10.01
N PHE A 487 6.39 -10.61 -9.35
CA PHE A 487 5.30 -11.43 -9.87
C PHE A 487 4.63 -10.82 -11.09
N TRP A 488 4.42 -9.52 -11.06
CA TRP A 488 3.58 -8.84 -12.04
C TRP A 488 4.31 -7.75 -12.82
N VAL A 489 4.92 -6.78 -12.14
CA VAL A 489 5.57 -5.63 -12.80
C VAL A 489 6.65 -6.09 -13.76
N ALA A 490 7.59 -6.90 -13.30
CA ALA A 490 8.68 -7.42 -14.12
C ALA A 490 8.20 -8.22 -15.32
N ARG A 491 7.17 -9.07 -15.11
CA ARG A 491 6.58 -9.88 -16.17
C ARG A 491 5.87 -9.05 -17.22
N MET A 492 5.15 -8.00 -16.85
CA MET A 492 4.57 -7.07 -17.81
C MET A 492 5.64 -6.33 -18.61
N ILE A 493 6.75 -5.93 -17.99
CA ILE A 493 7.83 -5.20 -18.67
C ILE A 493 8.43 -6.05 -19.79
N PHE A 494 8.90 -7.28 -19.49
CA PHE A 494 9.50 -8.09 -20.55
C PHE A 494 8.48 -8.56 -21.60
N SER A 495 7.22 -8.82 -21.21
CA SER A 495 6.16 -9.18 -22.15
C SER A 495 5.81 -8.02 -23.08
N GLY A 496 5.67 -6.80 -22.55
CA GLY A 496 5.45 -5.61 -23.37
C GLY A 496 6.57 -5.35 -24.37
N LEU A 497 7.82 -5.45 -23.92
CA LEU A 497 8.99 -5.28 -24.79
C LEU A 497 9.07 -6.39 -25.85
N GLU A 498 8.78 -7.63 -25.52
CA GLU A 498 8.86 -8.75 -26.46
C GLU A 498 7.75 -8.71 -27.52
N HIS A 499 6.50 -8.44 -27.12
CA HIS A 499 5.35 -8.58 -28.02
C HIS A 499 4.91 -7.26 -28.64
N MET A 500 5.01 -6.13 -27.91
CA MET A 500 4.61 -4.81 -28.38
C MET A 500 5.78 -3.93 -28.83
N ARG A 501 7.03 -4.33 -28.58
CA ARG A 501 8.24 -3.55 -28.87
C ARG A 501 8.26 -2.17 -28.22
N LYS A 502 7.47 -1.98 -27.19
CA LYS A 502 7.33 -0.75 -26.40
C LYS A 502 7.24 -1.11 -24.94
N VAL A 503 7.64 -0.20 -24.06
CA VAL A 503 7.39 -0.35 -22.62
C VAL A 503 5.90 -0.41 -22.34
N PRO A 504 5.43 -1.23 -21.38
CA PRO A 504 4.00 -1.34 -21.09
C PRO A 504 3.41 -0.15 -20.34
N PHE A 505 4.23 0.57 -19.57
CA PHE A 505 3.88 1.75 -18.78
C PHE A 505 5.12 2.60 -18.55
N ARG A 506 4.90 3.86 -18.12
CA ARG A 506 5.98 4.83 -17.87
C ARG A 506 6.39 4.89 -16.41
N ASP A 507 5.40 5.01 -15.51
CA ASP A 507 5.64 5.11 -14.08
C ASP A 507 5.06 3.89 -13.35
N VAL A 508 5.83 3.36 -12.40
CA VAL A 508 5.40 2.30 -11.47
C VAL A 508 5.28 2.91 -10.08
N LEU A 509 4.07 3.26 -9.71
CA LEU A 509 3.78 3.80 -8.39
C LEU A 509 3.58 2.66 -7.40
N ILE A 510 4.55 2.52 -6.51
CA ILE A 510 4.53 1.47 -5.48
C ILE A 510 3.93 2.02 -4.19
N HIS A 511 2.93 1.32 -3.68
CA HIS A 511 2.39 1.57 -2.35
C HIS A 511 2.82 0.48 -1.35
N GLY A 512 2.75 0.82 -0.06
CA GLY A 512 2.96 -0.12 1.03
C GLY A 512 1.72 -0.94 1.36
N LEU A 513 1.85 -1.84 2.31
CA LEU A 513 0.73 -2.68 2.78
C LEU A 513 -0.09 -1.95 3.84
N VAL A 514 -1.39 -2.23 3.87
CA VAL A 514 -2.25 -1.80 4.97
C VAL A 514 -2.19 -2.85 6.08
N ARG A 515 -1.75 -2.41 7.26
CA ARG A 515 -1.58 -3.25 8.45
C ARG A 515 -2.65 -2.92 9.49
N ASP A 516 -2.88 -3.83 10.42
CA ASP A 516 -3.76 -3.57 11.55
C ASP A 516 -3.14 -2.54 12.53
N GLU A 517 -3.88 -2.13 13.55
CA GLU A 517 -3.43 -1.16 14.56
C GLU A 517 -2.14 -1.58 15.27
N LYS A 518 -1.89 -2.89 15.38
CA LYS A 518 -0.69 -3.48 16.00
C LYS A 518 0.48 -3.60 15.01
N GLY A 519 0.29 -3.18 13.77
CA GLY A 519 1.30 -3.26 12.70
C GLY A 519 1.46 -4.64 12.07
N ARG A 520 0.54 -5.59 12.29
CA ARG A 520 0.56 -6.91 11.68
C ARG A 520 -0.09 -6.88 10.30
N LYS A 521 0.38 -7.72 9.39
CA LYS A 521 -0.27 -7.91 8.08
C LYS A 521 -1.72 -8.39 8.30
N MET A 522 -2.67 -7.75 7.62
CA MET A 522 -4.06 -8.21 7.67
C MET A 522 -4.22 -9.50 6.89
N SER A 523 -4.82 -10.50 7.49
CA SER A 523 -5.13 -11.77 6.84
C SER A 523 -6.41 -12.39 7.39
N LYS A 524 -7.07 -13.21 6.56
CA LYS A 524 -8.28 -13.94 6.98
C LYS A 524 -7.98 -14.95 8.08
N SER A 525 -6.80 -15.56 8.05
CA SER A 525 -6.36 -16.54 9.06
C SER A 525 -6.13 -15.93 10.44
N LEU A 526 -5.72 -14.66 10.51
CA LEU A 526 -5.55 -13.94 11.78
C LEU A 526 -6.85 -13.29 12.28
N GLY A 527 -7.93 -13.30 11.48
CA GLY A 527 -9.19 -12.67 11.83
C GLY A 527 -9.11 -11.15 12.03
N ASN A 528 -8.05 -10.50 11.52
CA ASN A 528 -7.82 -9.05 11.63
C ASN A 528 -8.10 -8.29 10.32
N GLY A 529 -8.68 -8.96 9.33
CA GLY A 529 -9.10 -8.36 8.09
C GLY A 529 -10.35 -7.49 8.27
N VAL A 530 -10.35 -6.28 7.74
CA VAL A 530 -11.47 -5.34 7.77
C VAL A 530 -12.09 -5.25 6.36
N ASP A 531 -13.41 -5.44 6.27
CA ASP A 531 -14.14 -5.26 5.01
C ASP A 531 -14.33 -3.75 4.76
N PRO A 532 -13.87 -3.22 3.62
CA PRO A 532 -14.10 -1.83 3.25
C PRO A 532 -15.57 -1.41 3.26
N LEU A 533 -16.51 -2.33 2.92
CA LEU A 533 -17.93 -2.02 2.91
C LEU A 533 -18.48 -1.71 4.31
N GLU A 534 -18.02 -2.42 5.34
CA GLU A 534 -18.43 -2.15 6.72
C GLU A 534 -18.00 -0.75 7.17
N VAL A 535 -16.79 -0.36 6.77
CA VAL A 535 -16.26 0.98 7.06
C VAL A 535 -17.00 2.06 6.28
N ILE A 536 -17.29 1.82 5.01
CA ILE A 536 -18.08 2.74 4.17
C ILE A 536 -19.49 2.91 4.76
N ASP A 537 -20.13 1.82 5.18
CA ASP A 537 -21.46 1.90 5.78
C ASP A 537 -21.48 2.71 7.08
N LYS A 538 -20.42 2.65 7.86
CA LYS A 538 -20.28 3.36 9.14
C LYS A 538 -19.88 4.83 8.99
N TYR A 539 -18.95 5.14 8.08
CA TYR A 539 -18.29 6.44 8.02
C TYR A 539 -18.43 7.16 6.68
N GLY A 540 -18.87 6.47 5.62
CA GLY A 540 -18.92 6.98 4.24
C GLY A 540 -17.64 6.68 3.46
N ALA A 541 -17.78 6.59 2.12
CA ALA A 541 -16.69 6.28 1.21
C ALA A 541 -15.60 7.37 1.23
N ASP A 542 -15.98 8.64 1.23
CA ASP A 542 -15.03 9.76 1.24
C ASP A 542 -14.16 9.77 2.50
N SER A 543 -14.72 9.41 3.66
CA SER A 543 -13.97 9.33 4.92
C SER A 543 -12.92 8.23 4.88
N LEU A 544 -13.28 7.06 4.32
CA LEU A 544 -12.33 5.96 4.12
C LEU A 544 -11.23 6.35 3.14
N ARG A 545 -11.58 6.87 1.96
CA ARG A 545 -10.64 7.29 0.92
C ARG A 545 -9.61 8.28 1.45
N PHE A 546 -10.09 9.34 2.12
CA PHE A 546 -9.20 10.36 2.67
C PHE A 546 -8.27 9.79 3.76
N SER A 547 -8.77 8.90 4.61
CA SER A 547 -7.99 8.25 5.66
C SER A 547 -6.87 7.33 5.11
N LEU A 548 -7.11 6.68 3.96
CA LEU A 548 -6.13 5.82 3.32
C LEU A 548 -4.97 6.60 2.69
N LEU A 549 -5.21 7.87 2.31
CA LEU A 549 -4.21 8.72 1.66
C LEU A 549 -3.49 9.66 2.63
N GLN A 550 -4.20 10.20 3.63
CA GLN A 550 -3.67 11.20 4.57
C GLN A 550 -2.50 10.64 5.39
N GLY A 551 -1.35 11.34 5.35
CA GLY A 551 -0.16 11.00 6.12
C GLY A 551 0.59 9.76 5.59
N VAL A 552 0.27 9.30 4.37
CA VAL A 552 0.93 8.15 3.74
C VAL A 552 1.94 8.64 2.72
N ALA A 553 3.18 8.20 2.85
CA ALA A 553 4.23 8.41 1.86
C ALA A 553 4.28 7.22 0.89
N PRO A 554 4.59 7.44 -0.41
CA PRO A 554 4.71 6.37 -1.39
C PRO A 554 5.64 5.24 -0.92
N GLY A 555 5.20 4.00 -1.10
CA GLY A 555 5.97 2.79 -0.74
C GLY A 555 6.09 2.46 0.74
N ASN A 556 5.45 3.22 1.62
CA ASN A 556 5.45 2.94 3.05
C ASN A 556 4.17 2.23 3.48
N ASP A 557 4.32 1.26 4.39
CA ASP A 557 3.18 0.63 5.03
C ASP A 557 2.37 1.64 5.84
N THR A 558 1.05 1.47 5.86
CA THR A 558 0.14 2.29 6.67
C THR A 558 -0.61 1.41 7.68
N ARG A 559 -0.98 2.02 8.80
CA ARG A 559 -1.82 1.36 9.81
C ARG A 559 -3.25 1.84 9.66
N TYR A 560 -4.15 0.91 9.54
CA TYR A 560 -5.58 1.18 9.62
C TYR A 560 -6.01 1.35 11.08
N SER A 561 -6.82 2.37 11.36
CA SER A 561 -7.55 2.48 12.62
C SER A 561 -8.89 3.18 12.41
N ASP A 562 -9.91 2.76 13.13
CA ASP A 562 -11.25 3.37 13.12
C ASP A 562 -11.18 4.84 13.54
N ALA A 563 -10.34 5.17 14.53
CA ALA A 563 -10.16 6.55 15.00
C ALA A 563 -9.69 7.51 13.90
N LYS A 564 -8.80 7.03 13.01
CA LYS A 564 -8.34 7.82 11.87
C LYS A 564 -9.47 8.08 10.86
N VAL A 565 -10.29 7.07 10.59
CA VAL A 565 -11.45 7.22 9.67
C VAL A 565 -12.49 8.16 10.27
N GLU A 566 -12.74 8.06 11.58
CA GLU A 566 -13.64 8.97 12.30
C GLU A 566 -13.15 10.43 12.28
N ALA A 567 -11.85 10.66 12.46
CA ALA A 567 -11.26 11.99 12.32
C ALA A 567 -11.49 12.57 10.90
N CYS A 568 -11.37 11.72 9.87
CA CYS A 568 -11.67 12.10 8.49
C CYS A 568 -13.18 12.40 8.30
N ARG A 569 -14.07 11.63 8.91
CA ARG A 569 -15.51 11.95 8.91
C ARG A 569 -15.81 13.30 9.56
N ASN A 570 -15.11 13.63 10.64
CA ASN A 570 -15.24 14.96 11.27
C ASN A 570 -14.77 16.07 10.34
N PHE A 571 -13.77 15.81 9.52
CA PHE A 571 -13.37 16.74 8.46
C PHE A 571 -14.46 16.90 7.38
N MET A 572 -15.07 15.79 6.93
CA MET A 572 -16.22 15.87 6.01
C MET A 572 -17.37 16.71 6.62
N ASN A 573 -17.69 16.51 7.90
CA ASN A 573 -18.67 17.33 8.61
C ASN A 573 -18.30 18.81 8.64
N LYS A 574 -17.03 19.15 8.80
CA LYS A 574 -16.54 20.54 8.80
C LYS A 574 -16.75 21.17 7.42
N ILE A 575 -16.37 20.44 6.34
CA ILE A 575 -16.59 20.88 4.95
C ILE A 575 -18.07 21.11 4.69
N TRP A 576 -18.93 20.17 5.07
CA TRP A 576 -20.37 20.26 4.90
C TRP A 576 -20.97 21.49 5.55
N ASN A 577 -20.63 21.73 6.83
CA ASN A 577 -21.15 22.86 7.58
C ASN A 577 -20.65 24.21 7.03
N ALA A 578 -19.39 24.30 6.63
CA ALA A 578 -18.84 25.48 6.00
C ALA A 578 -19.51 25.78 4.67
N SER A 579 -19.71 24.76 3.85
CA SER A 579 -20.40 24.89 2.55
C SER A 579 -21.86 25.33 2.72
N ARG A 580 -22.55 24.73 3.70
CA ARG A 580 -23.94 25.11 4.02
C ARG A 580 -24.03 26.55 4.48
N PHE A 581 -23.06 27.02 5.28
CA PHE A 581 -22.98 28.43 5.65
C PHE A 581 -22.86 29.35 4.42
N VAL A 582 -21.97 29.00 3.47
CA VAL A 582 -21.81 29.78 2.23
C VAL A 582 -23.08 29.78 1.42
N ILE A 583 -23.67 28.61 1.13
CA ILE A 583 -24.85 28.44 0.29
C ILE A 583 -26.04 29.18 0.89
N SER A 584 -26.30 29.09 2.21
CA SER A 584 -27.40 29.79 2.87
C SER A 584 -27.27 31.33 2.82
N ASN A 585 -26.03 31.84 2.81
CA ASN A 585 -25.84 33.31 2.63
C ASN A 585 -26.02 33.76 1.17
N CYS A 586 -26.02 32.83 0.21
CA CYS A 586 -26.24 33.10 -1.22
C CYS A 586 -27.73 33.03 -1.62
N GLU A 587 -28.60 32.48 -0.79
CA GLU A 587 -30.02 32.30 -1.12
C GLU A 587 -30.69 33.63 -1.50
N GLY A 588 -31.35 33.65 -2.67
CA GLY A 588 -32.02 34.80 -3.20
C GLY A 588 -31.13 35.94 -3.70
N LYS A 589 -29.78 35.71 -3.75
CA LYS A 589 -28.82 36.74 -4.17
C LYS A 589 -28.15 36.36 -5.50
N LYS A 590 -27.92 37.37 -6.34
CA LYS A 590 -27.10 37.19 -7.56
C LYS A 590 -25.62 37.29 -7.20
N ILE A 591 -24.88 36.22 -7.36
CA ILE A 591 -23.47 36.21 -7.06
C ILE A 591 -22.67 36.75 -8.25
N LYS A 592 -21.90 37.81 -8.00
CA LYS A 592 -21.03 38.44 -9.01
C LYS A 592 -19.68 37.70 -9.10
N PRO A 593 -19.03 37.70 -10.28
CA PRO A 593 -17.64 37.24 -10.38
C PRO A 593 -16.71 38.11 -9.53
N ILE A 594 -15.61 37.51 -9.04
CA ILE A 594 -14.59 38.24 -8.24
C ILE A 594 -13.94 39.41 -8.97
N SER A 595 -13.98 39.43 -10.31
CA SER A 595 -13.47 40.50 -11.16
C SER A 595 -14.38 41.78 -11.13
N GLU A 596 -15.63 41.64 -10.71
CA GLU A 596 -16.61 42.70 -10.71
C GLU A 596 -16.86 43.29 -9.31
N VAL A 597 -16.14 42.80 -8.31
CA VAL A 597 -16.34 43.23 -6.92
C VAL A 597 -15.08 43.87 -6.34
N LYS A 598 -15.24 44.73 -5.34
CA LYS A 598 -14.14 45.33 -4.60
C LYS A 598 -13.68 44.36 -3.52
N LEU A 599 -12.44 43.91 -3.60
CA LEU A 599 -11.83 42.99 -2.65
C LEU A 599 -11.30 43.71 -1.41
N SER A 600 -11.66 43.24 -0.23
CA SER A 600 -11.04 43.63 1.04
C SER A 600 -9.62 43.03 1.20
N SER A 601 -8.91 43.45 2.24
CA SER A 601 -7.62 42.86 2.57
C SER A 601 -7.74 41.36 2.98
N ALA A 602 -8.80 40.98 3.67
CA ALA A 602 -9.08 39.59 4.01
C ALA A 602 -9.39 38.73 2.76
N ASP A 603 -10.12 39.30 1.79
CA ASP A 603 -10.44 38.64 0.52
C ASP A 603 -9.14 38.36 -0.28
N LYS A 604 -8.28 39.33 -0.40
CA LYS A 604 -6.99 39.19 -1.07
C LYS A 604 -6.09 38.18 -0.38
N TRP A 605 -6.13 38.14 0.95
CA TRP A 605 -5.38 37.14 1.73
C TRP A 605 -5.85 35.73 1.41
N ILE A 606 -7.14 35.42 1.51
CA ILE A 606 -7.64 34.07 1.27
C ILE A 606 -7.46 33.62 -0.18
N ILE A 607 -7.65 34.52 -1.14
CA ILE A 607 -7.39 34.26 -2.56
C ILE A 607 -5.90 33.93 -2.77
N SER A 608 -5.00 34.70 -2.14
CA SER A 608 -3.57 34.43 -2.22
C SER A 608 -3.21 33.06 -1.61
N ARG A 609 -3.80 32.71 -0.48
CA ARG A 609 -3.65 31.38 0.15
C ARG A 609 -4.16 30.29 -0.77
N LEU A 610 -5.35 30.48 -1.40
CA LEU A 610 -5.90 29.55 -2.38
C LEU A 610 -4.95 29.36 -3.57
N GLN A 611 -4.38 30.44 -4.11
CA GLN A 611 -3.42 30.30 -5.22
C GLN A 611 -2.15 29.51 -4.83
N ALA A 612 -1.65 29.69 -3.62
CA ALA A 612 -0.55 28.87 -3.10
C ALA A 612 -0.98 27.39 -2.99
N THR A 613 -2.14 27.13 -2.45
CA THR A 613 -2.72 25.78 -2.32
C THR A 613 -2.89 25.11 -3.69
N ILE A 614 -3.44 25.80 -4.70
CA ILE A 614 -3.58 25.27 -6.08
C ILE A 614 -2.23 24.85 -6.64
N ARG A 615 -1.21 25.72 -6.51
CA ARG A 615 0.14 25.42 -7.00
C ARG A 615 0.72 24.20 -6.31
N ASP A 616 0.68 24.18 -4.98
CA ASP A 616 1.37 23.17 -4.18
C ASP A 616 0.68 21.79 -4.29
N VAL A 617 -0.66 21.75 -4.29
CA VAL A 617 -1.43 20.52 -4.55
C VAL A 617 -1.17 19.98 -5.95
N THR A 618 -1.12 20.84 -6.98
CA THR A 618 -0.82 20.40 -8.34
C THR A 618 0.59 19.81 -8.44
N LEU A 619 1.57 20.42 -7.78
CA LEU A 619 2.96 19.93 -7.78
C LEU A 619 3.08 18.58 -7.06
N THR A 620 2.44 18.43 -5.91
CA THR A 620 2.50 17.18 -5.13
C THR A 620 1.75 16.04 -5.81
N LEU A 621 0.59 16.30 -6.44
CA LEU A 621 -0.14 15.30 -7.22
C LEU A 621 0.66 14.79 -8.43
N ASN A 622 1.37 15.68 -9.15
CA ASN A 622 2.24 15.27 -10.25
C ASN A 622 3.47 14.46 -9.80
N LYS A 623 3.81 14.48 -8.50
CA LYS A 623 4.86 13.66 -7.88
C LYS A 623 4.32 12.44 -7.16
N PHE A 624 3.02 12.19 -7.23
CA PHE A 624 2.33 11.15 -6.49
C PHE A 624 2.45 11.25 -4.94
N GLU A 625 2.68 12.46 -4.43
CA GLU A 625 2.80 12.75 -2.99
C GLU A 625 1.40 13.03 -2.37
N PHE A 626 0.48 12.07 -2.45
CA PHE A 626 -0.93 12.24 -2.08
C PHE A 626 -1.12 12.63 -0.62
N GLY A 627 -0.33 12.07 0.29
CA GLY A 627 -0.41 12.38 1.72
C GLY A 627 -0.10 13.85 2.02
N ILE A 628 0.85 14.44 1.29
CA ILE A 628 1.19 15.87 1.39
C ILE A 628 0.07 16.72 0.80
N ALA A 629 -0.46 16.33 -0.36
CA ALA A 629 -1.60 17.01 -0.97
C ALA A 629 -2.83 17.04 -0.03
N CYS A 630 -3.16 15.90 0.60
CA CYS A 630 -4.22 15.82 1.61
C CYS A 630 -3.99 16.79 2.77
N GLN A 631 -2.76 16.88 3.28
CA GLN A 631 -2.43 17.78 4.39
C GLN A 631 -2.58 19.25 4.01
N ILE A 632 -2.09 19.64 2.83
CA ILE A 632 -2.22 21.02 2.32
C ILE A 632 -3.70 21.40 2.19
N LEU A 633 -4.55 20.50 1.66
CA LEU A 633 -5.97 20.71 1.49
C LEU A 633 -6.70 20.77 2.85
N TYR A 634 -6.32 19.89 3.77
CA TYR A 634 -6.85 19.88 5.12
C TYR A 634 -6.56 21.22 5.84
N ASP A 635 -5.31 21.68 5.82
CA ASP A 635 -4.88 22.90 6.48
C ASP A 635 -5.56 24.13 5.87
N PHE A 636 -5.65 24.20 4.55
CA PHE A 636 -6.36 25.28 3.88
C PHE A 636 -7.84 25.30 4.23
N MET A 637 -8.51 24.15 4.12
CA MET A 637 -9.95 24.10 4.36
C MET A 637 -10.29 24.32 5.83
N TRP A 638 -9.58 23.64 6.73
CA TRP A 638 -9.86 23.73 8.16
C TRP A 638 -9.45 25.06 8.75
N SER A 639 -8.18 25.44 8.60
CA SER A 639 -7.62 26.62 9.25
C SER A 639 -7.89 27.90 8.46
N ASP A 640 -7.42 27.98 7.19
CA ASP A 640 -7.48 29.24 6.45
C ASP A 640 -8.93 29.62 6.10
N PHE A 641 -9.72 28.67 5.58
CA PHE A 641 -11.07 28.96 5.15
C PHE A 641 -12.08 28.96 6.31
N CYS A 642 -12.17 27.86 7.09
CA CYS A 642 -13.20 27.73 8.12
C CYS A 642 -12.92 28.57 9.36
N ASP A 643 -11.71 28.45 9.94
CA ASP A 643 -11.43 29.08 11.22
C ASP A 643 -11.10 30.56 11.10
N TRP A 644 -10.60 30.98 9.93
CA TRP A 644 -10.25 32.38 9.70
C TRP A 644 -11.20 33.07 8.74
N TYR A 645 -11.24 32.71 7.47
CA TYR A 645 -11.89 33.52 6.45
C TYR A 645 -13.42 33.65 6.68
N ILE A 646 -14.09 32.53 6.97
CA ILE A 646 -15.54 32.55 7.29
C ILE A 646 -15.82 33.49 8.47
N GLU A 647 -15.01 33.48 9.51
CA GLU A 647 -15.22 34.37 10.67
C GLU A 647 -14.91 35.83 10.36
N LEU A 648 -13.91 36.11 9.55
CA LEU A 648 -13.52 37.44 9.13
C LEU A 648 -14.57 38.11 8.26
N VAL A 649 -15.30 37.38 7.43
CA VAL A 649 -16.30 37.97 6.52
C VAL A 649 -17.70 38.12 7.12
N LYS A 650 -18.00 37.52 8.28
CA LYS A 650 -19.31 37.63 8.93
C LYS A 650 -19.79 39.07 9.14
N PRO A 651 -18.95 40.05 9.52
CA PRO A 651 -19.36 41.45 9.58
C PRO A 651 -19.74 42.03 8.22
N ALA A 652 -18.98 41.71 7.16
CA ALA A 652 -19.25 42.20 5.82
C ALA A 652 -20.54 41.63 5.25
N LEU A 653 -20.88 40.37 5.52
CA LEU A 653 -22.13 39.73 5.10
C LEU A 653 -23.37 40.36 5.72
N LYS A 654 -23.24 40.97 6.93
CA LYS A 654 -24.31 41.66 7.65
C LYS A 654 -24.30 43.16 7.41
N SER A 655 -23.37 43.68 6.61
CA SER A 655 -23.25 45.09 6.32
C SER A 655 -24.43 45.62 5.48
N THR A 656 -24.87 46.82 5.75
CA THR A 656 -25.81 47.57 4.92
C THR A 656 -25.17 48.09 3.62
N ASP A 657 -23.83 48.07 3.53
CA ASP A 657 -23.07 48.39 2.33
C ASP A 657 -23.08 47.19 1.39
N ALA A 658 -23.87 47.27 0.33
CA ALA A 658 -24.02 46.22 -0.67
C ALA A 658 -22.67 45.84 -1.31
N ALA A 659 -21.73 46.77 -1.49
CA ALA A 659 -20.43 46.48 -2.10
C ALA A 659 -19.58 45.55 -1.22
N LYS A 660 -19.67 45.72 0.11
CA LYS A 660 -18.99 44.83 1.07
C LYS A 660 -19.60 43.42 1.10
N SER A 661 -20.94 43.39 1.11
CA SER A 661 -21.65 42.10 1.13
C SER A 661 -21.45 41.30 -0.16
N ASP A 662 -21.56 41.96 -1.34
CA ASP A 662 -21.32 41.33 -2.64
C ASP A 662 -19.89 40.83 -2.78
N GLY A 663 -18.92 41.62 -2.33
CA GLY A 663 -17.51 41.22 -2.34
C GLY A 663 -17.26 39.95 -1.51
N ALA A 664 -17.75 39.92 -0.27
CA ALA A 664 -17.64 38.78 0.61
C ALA A 664 -18.29 37.51 0.04
N LEU A 665 -19.49 37.63 -0.51
CA LEU A 665 -20.21 36.51 -1.15
C LEU A 665 -19.47 35.98 -2.39
N ALA A 666 -19.04 36.89 -3.27
CA ALA A 666 -18.30 36.52 -4.47
C ALA A 666 -17.03 35.70 -4.14
N VAL A 667 -16.30 36.16 -3.13
CA VAL A 667 -15.05 35.45 -2.72
C VAL A 667 -15.35 34.16 -1.98
N LEU A 668 -16.34 34.07 -1.13
CA LEU A 668 -16.76 32.83 -0.48
C LEU A 668 -17.09 31.75 -1.50
N VAL A 669 -17.91 32.09 -2.51
CA VAL A 669 -18.29 31.15 -3.58
C VAL A 669 -17.07 30.77 -4.43
N PHE A 670 -16.25 31.74 -4.82
CA PHE A 670 -15.05 31.51 -5.62
C PHE A 670 -14.07 30.58 -4.91
N VAL A 671 -13.81 30.82 -3.63
CA VAL A 671 -12.87 29.97 -2.86
C VAL A 671 -13.46 28.58 -2.66
N LEU A 672 -14.73 28.46 -2.31
CA LEU A 672 -15.37 27.17 -2.11
C LEU A 672 -15.42 26.35 -3.40
N ASP A 673 -15.79 26.91 -4.54
CA ASP A 673 -15.78 26.23 -5.83
C ASP A 673 -14.39 25.65 -6.15
N ASN A 674 -13.34 26.47 -6.02
CA ASN A 674 -11.98 26.02 -6.32
C ASN A 674 -11.49 24.95 -5.35
N VAL A 675 -11.74 25.08 -4.04
CA VAL A 675 -11.28 24.07 -3.08
C VAL A 675 -12.05 22.75 -3.22
N LEU A 676 -13.32 22.77 -3.59
CA LEU A 676 -14.07 21.56 -3.90
C LEU A 676 -13.48 20.83 -5.11
N ARG A 677 -13.10 21.56 -6.15
CA ARG A 677 -12.42 20.95 -7.32
C ARG A 677 -11.05 20.37 -6.97
N LEU A 678 -10.30 21.01 -6.07
CA LEU A 678 -9.02 20.47 -5.56
C LEU A 678 -9.22 19.20 -4.73
N LEU A 679 -10.29 19.13 -3.93
CA LEU A 679 -10.62 18.01 -3.07
C LEU A 679 -11.26 16.84 -3.82
N HIS A 680 -11.91 17.10 -4.99
CA HIS A 680 -12.70 16.10 -5.70
C HIS A 680 -11.95 14.80 -6.03
N PRO A 681 -10.69 14.79 -6.43
CA PRO A 681 -9.95 13.55 -6.65
C PRO A 681 -9.88 12.65 -5.40
N PHE A 682 -9.88 13.23 -4.22
CA PHE A 682 -9.74 12.53 -2.94
C PHE A 682 -11.09 12.09 -2.35
N ILE A 683 -12.06 13.01 -2.35
CA ILE A 683 -13.36 12.87 -1.69
C ILE A 683 -14.50 13.25 -2.67
N PRO A 684 -14.74 12.37 -3.67
CA PRO A 684 -15.57 12.70 -4.81
C PRO A 684 -17.05 12.94 -4.50
N PHE A 685 -17.62 12.22 -3.54
CA PHE A 685 -19.06 12.27 -3.27
C PHE A 685 -19.49 13.58 -2.62
N ILE A 686 -18.88 13.91 -1.49
CA ILE A 686 -19.21 15.15 -0.76
C ILE A 686 -18.96 16.39 -1.61
N THR A 687 -17.88 16.38 -2.40
CA THR A 687 -17.54 17.52 -3.25
C THR A 687 -18.52 17.71 -4.39
N ASP A 688 -18.99 16.64 -5.03
CA ASP A 688 -20.01 16.74 -6.10
C ASP A 688 -21.38 17.14 -5.53
N GLU A 689 -21.77 16.57 -4.38
CA GLU A 689 -23.03 16.94 -3.72
C GLU A 689 -23.06 18.44 -3.35
N ILE A 690 -21.97 18.95 -2.76
CA ILE A 690 -21.88 20.37 -2.42
C ILE A 690 -21.85 21.23 -3.68
N TYR A 691 -21.07 20.84 -4.69
CA TYR A 691 -20.91 21.59 -5.93
C TYR A 691 -22.25 21.82 -6.64
N ARG A 692 -23.09 20.80 -6.73
CA ARG A 692 -24.43 20.87 -7.34
C ARG A 692 -25.38 21.83 -6.62
N ASN A 693 -25.08 22.15 -5.37
CA ASN A 693 -25.87 23.10 -4.57
C ASN A 693 -25.28 24.52 -4.56
N LEU A 694 -24.10 24.73 -5.19
CA LEU A 694 -23.52 26.08 -5.28
C LEU A 694 -24.25 26.92 -6.32
N PRO A 695 -24.36 28.23 -6.12
CA PRO A 695 -24.90 29.10 -7.14
C PRO A 695 -23.99 29.16 -8.37
N ASN A 696 -24.61 29.30 -9.55
CA ASN A 696 -23.92 29.40 -10.85
C ASN A 696 -23.11 28.14 -11.24
N THR A 697 -23.48 26.96 -10.71
CA THR A 697 -22.89 25.69 -11.10
C THR A 697 -23.91 24.82 -11.85
N GLU A 698 -23.42 23.99 -12.77
CA GLU A 698 -24.22 23.05 -13.54
C GLU A 698 -23.47 21.71 -13.70
N GLY A 699 -24.21 20.61 -13.67
CA GLY A 699 -23.71 19.26 -13.88
C GLY A 699 -22.85 18.74 -12.74
N THR A 700 -21.95 17.83 -13.03
CA THR A 700 -21.02 17.22 -12.06
C THR A 700 -19.68 17.97 -12.02
N ILE A 701 -19.11 18.09 -10.85
CA ILE A 701 -17.78 18.67 -10.63
C ILE A 701 -16.68 17.86 -11.35
N MET A 702 -16.87 16.55 -11.54
CA MET A 702 -15.92 15.63 -12.18
C MET A 702 -15.50 16.08 -13.58
N LEU A 703 -16.39 16.71 -14.32
CA LEU A 703 -16.16 17.20 -15.68
C LEU A 703 -15.70 18.66 -15.74
N LYS A 704 -15.49 19.28 -14.58
CA LYS A 704 -14.97 20.65 -14.51
C LYS A 704 -13.45 20.66 -14.50
N GLU A 705 -12.89 21.73 -15.02
CA GLU A 705 -11.45 21.90 -15.10
C GLU A 705 -10.83 21.98 -13.70
N PHE A 706 -9.71 21.25 -13.50
CA PHE A 706 -8.92 21.37 -12.28
C PHE A 706 -8.37 22.79 -12.13
N PRO A 707 -8.42 23.39 -10.94
CA PRO A 707 -7.97 24.76 -10.73
C PRO A 707 -6.51 24.96 -11.17
N ARG A 708 -6.28 26.07 -11.92
CA ARG A 708 -4.94 26.45 -12.37
C ARG A 708 -4.43 27.64 -11.58
N TYR A 709 -3.15 27.60 -11.22
CA TYR A 709 -2.48 28.72 -10.56
C TYR A 709 -2.50 29.96 -11.44
N ASN A 710 -2.99 31.06 -10.87
CA ASN A 710 -3.04 32.38 -11.54
C ASN A 710 -2.22 33.39 -10.74
N SER A 711 -1.05 33.78 -11.26
CA SER A 711 -0.15 34.73 -10.60
C SER A 711 -0.76 36.12 -10.36
N ARG A 712 -1.77 36.53 -11.17
CA ARG A 712 -2.47 37.82 -11.02
C ARG A 712 -3.36 37.85 -9.78
N LEU A 713 -3.78 36.68 -9.28
CA LEU A 713 -4.58 36.51 -8.08
C LEU A 713 -3.74 36.19 -6.82
N ALA A 714 -2.43 36.06 -6.97
CA ALA A 714 -1.52 35.82 -5.86
C ALA A 714 -1.07 37.14 -5.19
N TYR A 715 -1.95 37.77 -4.48
CA TYR A 715 -1.76 39.07 -3.78
C TYR A 715 -0.71 38.98 -2.65
N LYS A 716 0.53 38.60 -2.95
CA LYS A 716 1.57 38.25 -1.97
C LYS A 716 1.81 39.36 -0.94
N LYS A 717 1.89 40.63 -1.39
CA LYS A 717 2.13 41.77 -0.48
C LYS A 717 0.93 41.99 0.47
N ASP A 718 -0.31 41.95 -0.07
CA ASP A 718 -1.51 42.08 0.74
C ASP A 718 -1.65 40.90 1.72
N ALA A 719 -1.31 39.69 1.33
CA ALA A 719 -1.38 38.50 2.18
C ALA A 719 -0.38 38.57 3.36
N VAL A 720 0.85 38.97 3.10
CA VAL A 720 1.86 39.15 4.17
C VAL A 720 1.43 40.27 5.14
N ALA A 721 0.94 41.38 4.61
CA ALA A 721 0.46 42.48 5.45
C ALA A 721 -0.73 42.04 6.33
N PHE A 722 -1.69 41.28 5.75
CA PHE A 722 -2.86 40.81 6.49
C PHE A 722 -2.51 39.75 7.53
N ALA A 723 -1.45 38.95 7.31
CA ALA A 723 -0.95 38.02 8.33
C ALA A 723 -0.59 38.74 9.64
N GLY A 724 -0.07 39.98 9.56
CA GLY A 724 0.17 40.81 10.76
C GLY A 724 -1.09 41.14 11.54
N VAL A 725 -2.23 41.34 10.84
CA VAL A 725 -3.54 41.51 11.52
C VAL A 725 -3.96 40.24 12.25
N MET A 726 -3.77 39.08 11.61
CA MET A 726 -4.07 37.78 12.23
C MET A 726 -3.17 37.51 13.44
N ASP A 727 -1.92 37.93 13.39
CA ASP A 727 -0.97 37.73 14.50
C ASP A 727 -1.35 38.59 15.71
N ILE A 728 -1.88 39.80 15.51
CA ILE A 728 -2.47 40.60 16.59
C ILE A 728 -3.62 39.83 17.26
N ILE A 729 -4.55 39.29 16.48
CA ILE A 729 -5.70 38.53 17.00
C ILE A 729 -5.21 37.29 17.79
N LYS A 730 -4.25 36.56 17.26
CA LYS A 730 -3.66 35.38 17.90
C LYS A 730 -2.98 35.78 19.24
N ALA A 731 -2.20 36.85 19.22
CA ALA A 731 -1.47 37.33 20.42
C ALA A 731 -2.42 37.72 21.54
N VAL A 732 -3.51 38.40 21.21
CA VAL A 732 -4.52 38.78 22.21
C VAL A 732 -5.22 37.54 22.78
N ARG A 733 -5.58 36.58 21.91
CA ARG A 733 -6.19 35.31 22.35
C ARG A 733 -5.24 34.51 23.23
N ALA A 734 -3.96 34.45 22.86
CA ALA A 734 -2.94 33.79 23.66
C ALA A 734 -2.77 34.45 25.04
N ALA A 735 -2.69 35.80 25.11
CA ALA A 735 -2.62 36.53 26.34
C ALA A 735 -3.83 36.27 27.26
N LYS A 736 -5.04 36.22 26.69
CA LYS A 736 -6.24 35.86 27.45
C LYS A 736 -6.18 34.43 27.99
N THR A 737 -5.71 33.47 27.20
CA THR A 737 -5.59 32.07 27.62
C THR A 737 -4.51 31.90 28.70
N GLU A 738 -3.35 32.55 28.55
CA GLU A 738 -2.26 32.52 29.52
C GLU A 738 -2.65 33.03 30.92
N LEU A 739 -3.62 33.93 30.94
CA LEU A 739 -4.09 34.57 32.18
C LEU A 739 -5.53 34.16 32.59
N ASP A 740 -6.00 33.02 32.07
CA ASP A 740 -7.34 32.47 32.32
C ASP A 740 -8.49 33.50 32.18
N CYS A 741 -8.28 34.47 31.28
CA CYS A 741 -9.28 35.52 31.03
C CYS A 741 -10.48 34.93 30.28
N PRO A 742 -11.72 35.10 30.77
CA PRO A 742 -12.90 34.60 30.08
C PRO A 742 -12.99 35.15 28.66
N PRO A 743 -13.38 34.34 27.66
CA PRO A 743 -13.49 34.77 26.25
C PRO A 743 -14.49 35.96 26.08
N SER A 744 -15.51 36.05 26.92
CA SER A 744 -16.53 37.11 26.91
C SER A 744 -16.01 38.48 27.40
N ARG A 745 -14.93 38.50 28.18
CA ARG A 745 -14.32 39.72 28.71
C ARG A 745 -13.59 40.45 27.59
N LYS A 746 -13.95 41.69 27.37
CA LYS A 746 -13.37 42.54 26.31
C LYS A 746 -12.22 43.35 26.85
N VAL A 747 -11.15 43.47 26.06
CA VAL A 747 -9.90 44.15 26.41
C VAL A 747 -9.65 45.36 25.50
N SER A 748 -9.00 46.36 25.99
CA SER A 748 -8.47 47.49 25.20
C SER A 748 -7.12 47.07 24.58
N LEU A 749 -6.87 47.47 23.35
CA LEU A 749 -5.63 47.22 22.64
C LEU A 749 -4.89 48.54 22.40
N TYR A 750 -3.68 48.63 22.85
CA TYR A 750 -2.76 49.74 22.59
C TYR A 750 -1.68 49.22 21.66
N ILE A 751 -1.55 49.83 20.46
CA ILE A 751 -0.72 49.23 19.41
C ILE A 751 0.30 50.24 18.90
N ILE A 752 1.59 49.84 18.92
CA ILE A 752 2.68 50.52 18.22
C ILE A 752 2.86 49.80 16.89
N THR A 753 2.71 50.50 15.78
CA THR A 753 2.82 49.89 14.41
C THR A 753 2.98 50.93 13.33
N ASP A 754 3.68 50.58 12.26
CA ASP A 754 3.70 51.31 11.00
C ASP A 754 2.46 51.00 10.12
N GLY A 755 1.77 49.87 10.42
CA GLY A 755 0.61 49.38 9.68
C GLY A 755 -0.75 49.96 10.08
N LYS A 756 -0.80 51.15 10.71
CA LYS A 756 -2.02 51.76 11.25
C LYS A 756 -3.22 51.74 10.32
N ARG A 757 -3.01 52.06 9.01
CA ARG A 757 -4.10 52.10 8.02
C ARG A 757 -4.75 50.71 7.80
N LEU A 758 -3.93 49.66 7.79
CA LEU A 758 -4.43 48.29 7.60
C LEU A 758 -5.18 47.79 8.83
N ILE A 759 -4.62 48.05 10.03
CA ILE A 759 -5.27 47.68 11.30
C ILE A 759 -6.61 48.43 11.45
N SER A 760 -6.64 49.74 11.17
CA SER A 760 -7.89 50.51 11.19
C SER A 760 -8.94 50.00 10.19
N ALA A 761 -8.49 49.60 8.98
CA ALA A 761 -9.41 49.03 7.97
C ALA A 761 -10.00 47.67 8.35
N ASN A 762 -9.37 46.96 9.30
CA ASN A 762 -9.79 45.66 9.79
C ASN A 762 -10.20 45.68 11.30
N SER A 763 -10.43 46.86 11.86
CA SER A 763 -10.77 47.04 13.28
C SER A 763 -11.97 46.21 13.73
N ASP A 764 -13.07 46.17 12.95
CA ASP A 764 -14.26 45.37 13.28
C ASP A 764 -13.93 43.86 13.44
N SER A 765 -13.06 43.34 12.58
CA SER A 765 -12.62 41.96 12.64
C SER A 765 -11.71 41.71 13.86
N ILE A 766 -10.79 42.60 14.14
CA ILE A 766 -9.90 42.52 15.31
C ILE A 766 -10.73 42.59 16.58
N LEU A 767 -11.59 43.60 16.73
CA LEU A 767 -12.44 43.78 17.91
C LEU A 767 -13.28 42.52 18.18
N LYS A 768 -13.89 41.97 17.15
CA LYS A 768 -14.72 40.78 17.27
C LYS A 768 -13.91 39.53 17.57
N LEU A 769 -12.85 39.25 16.79
CA LEU A 769 -12.14 37.99 16.86
C LEU A 769 -11.11 37.91 18.00
N ALA A 770 -10.54 39.05 18.41
CA ALA A 770 -9.68 39.12 19.58
C ALA A 770 -10.50 39.31 20.89
N GLY A 771 -11.78 39.62 20.78
CA GLY A 771 -12.60 40.00 21.93
C GLY A 771 -12.10 41.28 22.55
N ALA A 772 -11.84 42.32 21.73
CA ALA A 772 -11.41 43.63 22.17
C ALA A 772 -12.61 44.59 22.18
N LYS A 773 -12.54 45.68 22.95
CA LYS A 773 -13.53 46.73 23.02
C LYS A 773 -13.16 47.93 22.15
N ASP A 774 -11.86 48.28 22.13
CA ASP A 774 -11.31 49.39 21.38
C ASP A 774 -9.86 49.15 20.96
N ILE A 775 -9.34 49.98 20.05
CA ILE A 775 -7.99 49.96 19.54
C ILE A 775 -7.43 51.40 19.59
N HIS A 776 -6.33 51.56 20.31
CA HIS A 776 -5.60 52.83 20.44
C HIS A 776 -4.24 52.68 19.77
N PHE A 777 -3.86 53.62 18.90
CA PHE A 777 -2.52 53.68 18.34
C PHE A 777 -1.68 54.64 19.18
N ILE A 778 -0.60 54.11 19.73
CA ILE A 778 0.32 54.82 20.62
C ILE A 778 1.70 54.90 19.97
N GLN A 779 2.56 55.79 20.53
CA GLN A 779 3.94 55.98 20.05
C GLN A 779 4.96 55.41 21.04
N SER A 780 4.62 55.31 22.30
CA SER A 780 5.49 54.76 23.35
C SER A 780 4.74 53.78 24.25
N ALA A 781 5.48 52.91 24.94
CA ALA A 781 4.92 51.91 25.84
C ALA A 781 4.23 52.51 27.07
N GLU A 782 4.69 53.69 27.48
CA GLU A 782 4.15 54.40 28.67
C GLU A 782 2.70 54.82 28.49
N GLU A 783 2.26 55.08 27.21
CA GLU A 783 0.88 55.45 26.91
C GLU A 783 -0.10 54.26 27.12
N ALA A 784 0.38 53.03 27.23
CA ALA A 784 -0.45 51.87 27.51
C ALA A 784 -0.66 51.62 29.04
N GLY A 785 0.01 52.40 29.88
CA GLY A 785 -0.02 52.26 31.34
C GLY A 785 1.10 51.36 31.88
N GLU A 786 1.43 51.57 33.19
CA GLU A 786 2.55 50.90 33.84
C GLU A 786 2.42 49.36 33.90
N ASN A 787 1.19 48.85 33.86
CA ASN A 787 0.87 47.43 34.02
C ASN A 787 0.14 46.87 32.78
N ALA A 788 0.80 46.90 31.62
CA ALA A 788 0.27 46.32 30.41
C ALA A 788 1.07 45.07 29.96
N VAL A 789 0.38 44.02 29.57
CA VAL A 789 0.97 42.82 28.93
C VAL A 789 1.40 43.18 27.53
N ALA A 790 2.70 43.14 27.24
CA ALA A 790 3.24 43.40 25.93
C ALA A 790 3.39 42.11 25.12
N LYS A 791 2.90 42.11 23.87
CA LYS A 791 3.15 41.06 22.88
C LYS A 791 3.84 41.69 21.67
N VAL A 792 5.12 41.36 21.53
CA VAL A 792 5.94 41.85 20.41
C VAL A 792 5.71 40.95 19.20
N LEU A 793 5.28 41.55 18.07
CA LEU A 793 5.03 40.90 16.79
C LEU A 793 5.96 41.51 15.75
N GLY A 794 6.13 40.85 14.61
CA GLY A 794 7.15 41.24 13.61
C GLY A 794 7.12 42.72 13.18
N SER A 795 5.93 43.32 13.01
CA SER A 795 5.76 44.72 12.59
C SER A 795 4.92 45.58 13.58
N SER A 796 4.59 45.02 14.72
CA SER A 796 3.70 45.68 15.69
C SER A 796 3.99 45.21 17.11
N THR A 797 3.77 46.07 18.09
CA THR A 797 3.73 45.65 19.50
C THR A 797 2.35 45.98 20.06
N VAL A 798 1.72 44.96 20.63
CA VAL A 798 0.38 45.07 21.22
C VAL A 798 0.51 45.04 22.73
N PHE A 799 -0.05 46.06 23.39
CA PHE A 799 -0.13 46.16 24.86
C PHE A 799 -1.59 45.98 25.26
N ILE A 800 -1.82 45.19 26.28
CA ILE A 800 -3.13 44.92 26.85
C ILE A 800 -3.07 45.25 28.34
N PRO A 801 -3.87 46.20 28.84
CA PRO A 801 -3.90 46.52 30.28
C PRO A 801 -4.18 45.28 31.13
N MET A 802 -3.40 45.04 32.18
CA MET A 802 -3.56 43.88 33.07
C MET A 802 -4.94 43.85 33.71
N GLY A 803 -5.51 45.01 34.06
CA GLY A 803 -6.85 45.13 34.65
C GLY A 803 -7.99 44.70 33.69
N ASP A 804 -7.74 44.69 32.37
CA ASP A 804 -8.70 44.17 31.41
C ASP A 804 -8.61 42.62 31.29
N LEU A 805 -7.42 42.04 31.58
CA LEU A 805 -7.20 40.62 31.50
C LEU A 805 -7.61 39.86 32.74
N VAL A 806 -7.25 40.39 33.90
CA VAL A 806 -7.51 39.79 35.22
C VAL A 806 -8.28 40.73 36.14
N ASP A 807 -9.02 40.19 37.07
CA ASP A 807 -9.56 40.94 38.20
C ASP A 807 -8.42 41.11 39.19
N LEU A 808 -7.80 42.29 39.19
CA LEU A 808 -6.56 42.52 39.93
C LEU A 808 -6.70 42.17 41.42
N ASP A 809 -7.85 42.49 42.03
CA ASP A 809 -8.11 42.22 43.44
C ASP A 809 -8.24 40.70 43.69
N LYS A 810 -8.95 39.99 42.85
CA LYS A 810 -9.10 38.54 42.94
C LYS A 810 -7.78 37.82 42.65
N GLU A 811 -7.03 38.24 41.61
CA GLU A 811 -5.76 37.63 41.26
C GLU A 811 -4.69 37.88 42.36
N LYS A 812 -4.70 39.09 42.92
CA LYS A 812 -3.84 39.39 44.06
C LYS A 812 -4.17 38.49 45.25
N ALA A 813 -5.44 38.35 45.60
CA ALA A 813 -5.87 37.45 46.67
C ALA A 813 -5.53 35.99 46.41
N ARG A 814 -5.65 35.53 45.15
CA ARG A 814 -5.26 34.18 44.73
C ARG A 814 -3.77 33.94 44.89
N LEU A 815 -2.94 34.87 44.38
CA LEU A 815 -1.47 34.79 44.50
C LEU A 815 -0.99 34.92 45.95
N GLU A 816 -1.61 35.75 46.76
CA GLU A 816 -1.33 35.83 48.21
C GLU A 816 -1.66 34.51 48.92
N GLY A 817 -2.80 33.87 48.56
CA GLY A 817 -3.16 32.57 49.10
C GLY A 817 -2.24 31.42 48.58
N GLU A 818 -1.75 31.49 47.33
CA GLU A 818 -0.74 30.57 46.83
C GLU A 818 0.63 30.81 47.51
N LEU A 819 1.00 32.06 47.73
CA LEU A 819 2.24 32.42 48.41
C LEU A 819 2.26 31.84 49.82
N GLU A 820 1.15 31.94 50.53
CA GLU A 820 0.98 31.38 51.88
C GLU A 820 1.18 29.87 51.88
N LYS A 821 0.48 29.16 50.95
CA LYS A 821 0.60 27.70 50.77
C LYS A 821 2.04 27.28 50.49
N VAL A 822 2.67 27.92 49.48
CA VAL A 822 4.06 27.61 49.11
C VAL A 822 5.03 27.92 50.23
N THR A 823 4.80 29.02 51.00
CA THR A 823 5.60 29.37 52.15
C THR A 823 5.46 28.34 53.27
N ASP A 824 4.28 27.79 53.48
CA ASP A 824 4.04 26.70 54.42
C ASP A 824 4.74 25.41 53.99
N GLU A 825 4.72 25.08 52.70
CA GLU A 825 5.44 23.90 52.18
C GLU A 825 6.96 24.09 52.29
N ILE A 826 7.49 25.28 52.07
CA ILE A 826 8.91 25.61 52.34
C ILE A 826 9.23 25.37 53.81
N ARG A 827 8.40 25.89 54.74
CA ARG A 827 8.59 25.72 56.19
C ARG A 827 8.57 24.23 56.57
N ARG A 828 7.66 23.45 55.99
CA ARG A 828 7.59 21.99 56.23
C ARG A 828 8.81 21.24 55.71
N ALA A 829 9.25 21.54 54.50
CA ALA A 829 10.40 20.88 53.89
C ALA A 829 11.71 21.27 54.60
N ASP A 830 11.87 22.55 54.91
CA ASP A 830 13.02 23.08 55.67
C ASP A 830 13.07 22.53 57.10
N GLY A 831 11.91 22.48 57.79
CA GLY A 831 11.80 21.88 59.13
C GLY A 831 12.18 20.41 59.17
N LYS A 832 11.87 19.64 58.12
CA LYS A 832 12.33 18.25 57.99
C LYS A 832 13.83 18.16 57.76
N LEU A 833 14.39 19.03 56.95
CA LEU A 833 15.82 19.06 56.65
C LEU A 833 16.67 19.61 57.80
N GLN A 834 16.12 20.42 58.71
CA GLN A 834 16.76 20.87 59.94
C GLN A 834 16.69 19.84 61.08
N ASN A 835 15.82 18.82 60.95
CA ASN A 835 15.74 17.76 61.94
C ASN A 835 16.90 16.76 61.77
N ASN A 836 17.91 16.92 62.71
CA ASN A 836 19.07 16.04 62.70
C ASN A 836 18.72 14.53 62.77
N GLY A 837 17.59 14.16 63.37
CA GLY A 837 17.11 12.79 63.42
C GLY A 837 16.64 12.27 62.09
N PHE A 838 16.11 13.10 61.25
CA PHE A 838 15.70 12.77 59.89
C PHE A 838 16.92 12.69 58.97
N VAL A 839 17.75 13.73 58.95
CA VAL A 839 18.91 13.79 58.03
C VAL A 839 19.94 12.71 58.29
N SER A 840 20.12 12.29 59.55
CA SER A 840 21.09 11.25 59.92
C SER A 840 20.58 9.82 59.77
N LYS A 841 19.25 9.59 59.81
CA LYS A 841 18.65 8.24 59.80
C LYS A 841 17.91 7.86 58.50
N ALA A 842 17.51 8.86 57.71
CA ALA A 842 16.80 8.58 56.45
C ALA A 842 17.78 8.20 55.32
N PRO A 843 17.34 7.39 54.36
CA PRO A 843 18.11 7.09 53.15
C PRO A 843 18.52 8.37 52.42
N LYS A 844 19.77 8.45 51.96
CA LYS A 844 20.31 9.62 51.26
C LYS A 844 19.40 10.11 50.11
N LYS A 845 18.82 9.18 49.37
CA LYS A 845 17.87 9.48 48.31
C LYS A 845 16.64 10.28 48.75
N LEU A 846 16.10 9.95 49.91
CA LEU A 846 14.93 10.64 50.47
C LEU A 846 15.28 12.07 50.96
N VAL A 847 16.48 12.25 51.48
CA VAL A 847 16.99 13.58 51.90
C VAL A 847 17.22 14.45 50.65
N ASP A 848 17.78 13.88 49.58
CA ASP A 848 18.01 14.59 48.33
C ASP A 848 16.71 14.96 47.62
N GLU A 849 15.69 14.09 47.67
CA GLU A 849 14.35 14.38 47.17
C GLU A 849 13.68 15.52 47.94
N GLU A 850 13.82 15.57 49.26
CA GLU A 850 13.24 16.64 50.06
C GLU A 850 13.98 17.99 49.86
N ARG A 851 15.31 17.96 49.60
CA ARG A 851 16.08 19.16 49.18
C ARG A 851 15.63 19.67 47.81
N ALA A 852 15.40 18.77 46.86
CA ALA A 852 14.91 19.13 45.54
C ALA A 852 13.51 19.77 45.60
N LYS A 853 12.63 19.26 46.47
CA LYS A 853 11.32 19.86 46.74
C LYS A 853 11.45 21.27 47.37
N LEU A 854 12.32 21.43 48.34
CA LEU A 854 12.57 22.73 48.96
C LEU A 854 13.00 23.77 47.93
N ASN A 855 13.98 23.42 47.08
CA ASN A 855 14.46 24.32 46.05
C ASN A 855 13.34 24.67 45.05
N LYS A 856 12.56 23.68 44.64
CA LYS A 856 11.40 23.90 43.76
C LYS A 856 10.39 24.87 44.39
N TYR A 857 10.07 24.72 45.65
CA TYR A 857 9.12 25.62 46.32
C TYR A 857 9.72 27.04 46.53
N ILE A 858 11.03 27.16 46.73
CA ILE A 858 11.71 28.48 46.78
C ILE A 858 11.58 29.17 45.41
N GLU A 859 11.87 28.46 44.33
CA GLU A 859 11.68 29.01 42.97
C GLU A 859 10.21 29.38 42.67
N MET A 860 9.26 28.59 43.14
CA MET A 860 7.83 28.92 43.03
C MET A 860 7.48 30.18 43.83
N ARG A 861 7.97 30.32 45.05
CA ARG A 861 7.74 31.51 45.86
C ARG A 861 8.29 32.75 45.16
N GLU A 862 9.51 32.71 44.63
CA GLU A 862 10.12 33.84 43.91
C GLU A 862 9.30 34.23 42.69
N LYS A 863 8.80 33.25 41.93
CA LYS A 863 7.91 33.50 40.79
C LYS A 863 6.61 34.19 41.23
N ILE A 864 5.97 33.71 42.31
CA ILE A 864 4.74 34.31 42.84
C ILE A 864 5.00 35.72 43.34
N LEU A 865 6.10 35.98 44.06
CA LEU A 865 6.48 37.31 44.50
C LEU A 865 6.73 38.28 43.35
N ASN A 866 7.37 37.80 42.26
CA ASN A 866 7.56 38.63 41.07
C ASN A 866 6.22 38.93 40.40
N GLN A 867 5.29 37.96 40.36
CA GLN A 867 3.95 38.18 39.83
C GLN A 867 3.16 39.20 40.67
N LEU A 868 3.20 39.10 42.00
CA LEU A 868 2.58 40.06 42.93
C LEU A 868 3.19 41.47 42.79
N LYS A 869 4.49 41.57 42.53
CA LYS A 869 5.17 42.86 42.30
C LYS A 869 4.70 43.48 40.97
N ASN A 870 4.45 42.67 39.95
CA ASN A 870 3.95 43.12 38.66
C ASN A 870 2.42 43.46 38.66
N LEU A 871 1.72 43.09 39.72
CA LEU A 871 0.31 43.47 39.95
C LEU A 871 0.13 44.77 40.76
N LYS A 872 1.22 45.29 41.33
CA LYS A 872 1.21 46.60 41.96
C LYS A 872 1.35 47.70 40.93
#